data_79ac7b9a754258b65a10248fd1d77b2d
#
_entry.id   79ac7b9a754258b65a10248fd1d77b2d
#
_cell.length_a   1.000
_cell.length_b   1.000
_cell.length_c   1.000
_cell.angle_alpha   90.00
_cell.angle_beta   90.00
_cell.angle_gamma   90.00
#
_symmetry.space_group_name_H-M   'P 1'
#
loop_
_entity.id
_entity.type
_entity.pdbx_description
1 polymer ?
#
loop_
_entity_poly.entity_id
_entity_poly.type
_entity_poly.pdbx_seq_one_letter_code
_entity_poly.pdbx_strand_id
1 'polypeptide(L)'
;MQDKNLVDVNLTSEMKTSFIDYAMSVIVARALPDVRDGLKPVHRRILYGMNELGVTPDKPHKKSARITGDVMGKYHPHGDSSIYEAMVRMAQWWSYRYMLVDGHGNFGSMDGDGAAAQRYTEARMSKIALEMLRDINKNTVDFQDNYDGSEREPLVLPARFPNLLVNGATGIAVGMATNIPPHNLGESIDAVKLVMDNPDVTTRELMEVIPGPDFPTGALVMGRSGIHRAYETGKGSIVLRSRTEIETTSNGKERIVVTEFPYGVNKTKVHEHIVRLAQEKRIEGITAVRDESSREGVRFVIEVRRAASANVILNNLFKLTSLQTNFSFNMLAIEKGVPKILSLRQIIDNYIEHQKEVIVRRTQFDKAKAGARAHILEGLLVALDHLDEVITIIRNSETDTIAQAELMSRFELSERQSQAILDMRLRRLTGLERDKIQSEYNDLLALIADLADILAKPERVVTIIKEEMDEVKRKYADARRTELMIGEVLSLEDEDLIEEEDVLITLSNKGYIKRLAQDEFRAQKRGGRGIQGTGVNNDDFVRELVSTSTHDTVLFFTNLGRVYRLKAYEIPEYGRTAKGLPIVNLLKLDEGETIQTIINARKEDVANKYFFFTTQQGIVKRTSVSEFSNIRQNGLRAINLKENDELINVLLIDENEDVIIGTCTGYSVRFKVNAVRNMGRTATGVRGVNLREGDKVVGASRIVNGQEVLIITEKGYGKRTEASEYPTKGRGGKGIKTANITAKNGPLARLVTINGNEDIMVITDTGVIIRTNVANISQTGRSTMGVKVMRLDQEAKIVTVALVEQEIEDKSNIEDTKE
;
A
#
# COMPACT_ATOMS: atom_id res chain seq x y z
N MET A 1 14.67 28.16 70.59
CA MET A 1 13.66 27.22 70.12
C MET A 1 13.91 26.98 68.65
N GLN A 2 14.52 25.86 68.29
CA GLN A 2 14.56 25.44 66.87
C GLN A 2 13.16 25.04 66.52
N ASP A 3 12.65 25.70 65.47
CA ASP A 3 11.34 25.41 64.94
C ASP A 3 11.34 23.99 64.39
N LYS A 4 10.68 23.06 65.10
CA LYS A 4 10.63 21.62 64.81
C LYS A 4 9.93 21.30 63.46
N ASN A 5 9.47 22.32 62.72
CA ASN A 5 8.74 22.21 61.47
C ASN A 5 9.57 22.66 60.26
N LEU A 6 10.85 23.10 60.44
CA LEU A 6 11.75 23.40 59.33
C LEU A 6 12.56 22.17 58.98
N VAL A 7 12.32 21.65 57.78
CA VAL A 7 13.11 20.55 57.18
C VAL A 7 14.02 21.20 56.12
N ASP A 8 15.32 21.09 56.31
CA ASP A 8 16.31 21.54 55.33
C ASP A 8 16.26 20.57 54.11
N VAL A 9 15.79 21.05 52.99
CA VAL A 9 15.74 20.29 51.74
C VAL A 9 16.78 20.83 50.77
N ASN A 10 17.62 19.92 50.25
CA ASN A 10 18.54 20.31 49.19
C ASN A 10 17.74 20.42 47.85
N LEU A 11 17.57 21.65 47.39
CA LEU A 11 16.80 21.99 46.21
C LEU A 11 17.21 21.14 44.97
N THR A 12 18.53 20.95 44.78
CA THR A 12 19.05 20.17 43.65
C THR A 12 18.65 18.70 43.73
N SER A 13 18.66 18.11 44.92
CA SER A 13 18.25 16.72 45.14
C SER A 13 16.74 16.55 44.94
N GLU A 14 15.96 17.44 45.54
CA GLU A 14 14.50 17.41 45.44
C GLU A 14 14.02 17.59 44.00
N MET A 15 14.61 18.58 43.29
CA MET A 15 14.30 18.80 41.86
C MET A 15 14.66 17.58 41.00
N LYS A 16 15.80 16.93 41.27
CA LYS A 16 16.15 15.69 40.52
C LYS A 16 15.17 14.57 40.79
N THR A 17 14.83 14.32 42.04
CA THR A 17 13.90 13.22 42.39
C THR A 17 12.53 13.49 41.83
N SER A 18 11.96 14.66 42.09
CA SER A 18 10.64 15.05 41.57
C SER A 18 10.56 15.04 40.03
N PHE A 19 11.65 15.46 39.34
CA PHE A 19 11.69 15.42 37.87
C PHE A 19 11.74 13.99 37.34
N ILE A 20 12.52 13.12 37.97
CA ILE A 20 12.58 11.70 37.62
C ILE A 20 11.24 11.03 37.82
N ASP A 21 10.60 11.25 38.96
CA ASP A 21 9.28 10.68 39.28
C ASP A 21 8.21 11.15 38.30
N TYR A 22 8.20 12.45 37.97
CA TYR A 22 7.32 13.01 36.95
C TYR A 22 7.61 12.41 35.57
N ALA A 23 8.87 12.37 35.16
CA ALA A 23 9.29 11.82 33.87
C ALA A 23 8.86 10.34 33.75
N MET A 24 9.11 9.53 34.76
CA MET A 24 8.72 8.13 34.80
C MET A 24 7.20 7.95 34.70
N SER A 25 6.44 8.77 35.45
CA SER A 25 4.98 8.74 35.38
C SER A 25 4.47 9.09 33.97
N VAL A 26 5.03 10.13 33.33
CA VAL A 26 4.63 10.50 31.96
C VAL A 26 5.01 9.45 30.94
N ILE A 27 6.19 8.82 31.09
CA ILE A 27 6.68 7.80 30.14
C ILE A 27 5.81 6.53 30.26
N VAL A 28 5.69 5.98 31.48
CA VAL A 28 5.08 4.65 31.67
C VAL A 28 3.55 4.72 31.75
N ALA A 29 3.00 5.77 32.38
CA ALA A 29 1.58 5.83 32.74
C ALA A 29 0.75 6.86 31.95
N ARG A 30 1.31 7.49 30.90
CA ARG A 30 0.57 8.54 30.16
C ARG A 30 0.79 8.53 28.64
N ALA A 31 2.03 8.66 28.17
CA ALA A 31 2.31 9.07 26.78
C ALA A 31 2.58 7.91 25.83
N LEU A 32 3.13 6.79 26.33
CA LEU A 32 3.55 5.67 25.50
C LEU A 32 2.54 4.50 25.55
N PRO A 33 2.39 3.77 24.42
CA PRO A 33 1.55 2.57 24.37
C PRO A 33 2.28 1.37 24.98
N ASP A 34 1.53 0.42 25.53
CA ASP A 34 2.02 -0.93 25.85
C ASP A 34 2.15 -1.73 24.54
N VAL A 35 3.24 -2.47 24.38
CA VAL A 35 3.50 -3.23 23.15
C VAL A 35 2.47 -4.34 22.92
N ARG A 36 1.86 -4.88 23.97
CA ARG A 36 0.92 -6.01 23.93
C ARG A 36 -0.45 -5.64 23.37
N ASP A 37 -1.03 -4.53 23.81
CA ASP A 37 -2.37 -4.09 23.39
C ASP A 37 -2.37 -2.80 22.54
N GLY A 38 -1.22 -2.13 22.42
CA GLY A 38 -1.06 -0.92 21.61
C GLY A 38 -1.77 0.31 22.17
N LEU A 39 -2.21 0.28 23.43
CA LEU A 39 -2.99 1.34 24.03
C LEU A 39 -2.18 2.13 25.06
N LYS A 40 -2.43 3.42 25.09
CA LYS A 40 -2.07 4.27 26.22
C LYS A 40 -3.07 4.04 27.36
N PRO A 41 -2.70 4.33 28.62
CA PRO A 41 -3.61 4.13 29.76
C PRO A 41 -4.99 4.78 29.59
N VAL A 42 -5.07 5.99 29.04
CA VAL A 42 -6.36 6.69 28.84
C VAL A 42 -7.27 5.92 27.87
N HIS A 43 -6.72 5.41 26.74
CA HIS A 43 -7.50 4.65 25.76
C HIS A 43 -7.99 3.30 26.36
N ARG A 44 -7.13 2.62 27.11
CA ARG A 44 -7.47 1.36 27.79
C ARG A 44 -8.57 1.57 28.81
N ARG A 45 -8.48 2.63 29.61
CA ARG A 45 -9.50 2.99 30.61
C ARG A 45 -10.83 3.37 29.98
N ILE A 46 -10.82 4.04 28.83
CA ILE A 46 -12.05 4.35 28.08
C ILE A 46 -12.73 3.08 27.59
N LEU A 47 -12.01 2.17 26.94
CA LEU A 47 -12.58 0.92 26.43
C LEU A 47 -13.08 0.02 27.60
N TYR A 48 -12.30 -0.10 28.67
CA TYR A 48 -12.68 -0.84 29.84
C TYR A 48 -13.91 -0.22 30.53
N GLY A 49 -13.94 1.10 30.72
CA GLY A 49 -15.09 1.80 31.28
C GLY A 49 -16.37 1.65 30.45
N MET A 50 -16.23 1.69 29.10
CA MET A 50 -17.36 1.40 28.21
C MET A 50 -17.88 -0.03 28.38
N ASN A 51 -16.97 -1.01 28.57
CA ASN A 51 -17.34 -2.40 28.83
C ASN A 51 -18.14 -2.55 30.14
N GLU A 52 -17.65 -1.96 31.22
CA GLU A 52 -18.29 -2.00 32.53
C GLU A 52 -19.65 -1.29 32.54
N LEU A 53 -19.75 -0.17 31.79
CA LEU A 53 -21.03 0.52 31.56
C LEU A 53 -21.98 -0.27 30.64
N GLY A 54 -21.51 -1.35 30.02
CA GLY A 54 -22.25 -2.13 29.04
C GLY A 54 -22.61 -1.35 27.79
N VAL A 55 -21.75 -0.43 27.34
CA VAL A 55 -21.93 0.39 26.11
C VAL A 55 -21.36 -0.34 24.91
N THR A 56 -21.99 -1.47 24.61
CA THR A 56 -21.57 -2.40 23.54
C THR A 56 -22.22 -2.07 22.18
N PRO A 57 -21.71 -2.58 21.05
CA PRO A 57 -22.22 -2.27 19.71
C PRO A 57 -23.67 -2.67 19.44
N ASP A 58 -24.18 -3.64 20.20
CA ASP A 58 -25.56 -4.13 20.13
C ASP A 58 -26.54 -3.25 20.89
N LYS A 59 -26.06 -2.33 21.72
CA LYS A 59 -26.88 -1.43 22.54
C LYS A 59 -26.89 0.01 21.97
N PRO A 60 -27.88 0.82 22.37
CA PRO A 60 -27.92 2.22 21.98
C PRO A 60 -26.68 3.00 22.45
N HIS A 61 -26.31 4.01 21.67
CA HIS A 61 -25.28 4.97 22.05
C HIS A 61 -25.63 5.64 23.40
N LYS A 62 -24.61 6.02 24.15
CA LYS A 62 -24.74 6.80 25.39
C LYS A 62 -24.11 8.17 25.22
N LYS A 63 -24.59 9.17 25.93
CA LYS A 63 -23.99 10.51 25.95
C LYS A 63 -22.50 10.39 26.28
N SER A 64 -21.67 11.05 25.48
CA SER A 64 -20.22 11.06 25.69
C SER A 64 -19.83 11.54 27.09
N ALA A 65 -20.55 12.55 27.63
CA ALA A 65 -20.36 13.06 28.98
C ALA A 65 -20.57 11.99 30.08
N ARG A 66 -21.44 10.99 29.86
CA ARG A 66 -21.63 9.90 30.81
C ARG A 66 -20.41 8.96 30.80
N ILE A 67 -19.90 8.65 29.64
CA ILE A 67 -18.73 7.77 29.51
C ILE A 67 -17.50 8.44 30.11
N THR A 68 -17.25 9.70 29.72
CA THR A 68 -16.09 10.48 30.25
C THR A 68 -16.19 10.67 31.76
N GLY A 69 -17.39 10.95 32.31
CA GLY A 69 -17.59 11.12 33.73
C GLY A 69 -17.32 9.84 34.51
N ASP A 70 -17.79 8.69 34.03
CA ASP A 70 -17.54 7.38 34.69
C ASP A 70 -16.06 7.00 34.64
N VAL A 71 -15.40 7.18 33.49
CA VAL A 71 -13.97 6.91 33.33
C VAL A 71 -13.13 7.84 34.23
N MET A 72 -13.48 9.12 34.31
CA MET A 72 -12.81 10.09 35.15
C MET A 72 -12.96 9.75 36.64
N GLY A 73 -14.16 9.42 37.05
CA GLY A 73 -14.46 9.12 38.46
C GLY A 73 -13.84 7.81 38.96
N LYS A 74 -13.79 6.79 38.12
CA LYS A 74 -13.34 5.45 38.50
C LYS A 74 -11.87 5.16 38.19
N TYR A 75 -11.34 5.64 37.05
CA TYR A 75 -10.08 5.12 36.54
C TYR A 75 -9.05 6.19 36.21
N HIS A 76 -9.47 7.33 35.67
CA HIS A 76 -8.54 8.32 35.09
C HIS A 76 -8.66 9.70 35.77
N PRO A 77 -7.90 9.99 36.83
CA PRO A 77 -8.04 11.22 37.64
C PRO A 77 -7.43 12.45 36.95
N HIS A 78 -7.90 12.77 35.75
CA HIS A 78 -7.47 13.91 34.94
C HIS A 78 -8.69 14.63 34.36
N GLY A 79 -8.46 15.79 33.72
CA GLY A 79 -9.53 16.60 33.13
C GLY A 79 -10.39 15.82 32.13
N ASP A 80 -11.70 16.03 32.20
CA ASP A 80 -12.70 15.39 31.31
C ASP A 80 -12.43 15.66 29.84
N SER A 81 -11.92 16.83 29.50
CA SER A 81 -11.56 17.20 28.12
C SER A 81 -10.51 16.25 27.53
N SER A 82 -9.50 15.85 28.30
CA SER A 82 -8.45 14.94 27.82
C SER A 82 -8.99 13.53 27.53
N ILE A 83 -9.93 13.07 28.35
CA ILE A 83 -10.61 11.77 28.16
C ILE A 83 -11.53 11.84 26.93
N TYR A 84 -12.30 12.93 26.82
CA TYR A 84 -13.20 13.13 25.69
C TYR A 84 -12.45 13.21 24.36
N GLU A 85 -11.37 14.01 24.27
CA GLU A 85 -10.55 14.13 23.07
C GLU A 85 -9.92 12.80 22.66
N ALA A 86 -9.46 11.99 23.63
CA ALA A 86 -8.96 10.65 23.36
C ALA A 86 -10.05 9.72 22.78
N MET A 87 -11.27 9.78 23.35
CA MET A 87 -12.42 9.02 22.85
C MET A 87 -12.84 9.50 21.44
N VAL A 88 -12.88 10.81 21.21
CA VAL A 88 -13.17 11.43 19.92
C VAL A 88 -12.21 10.92 18.87
N ARG A 89 -10.91 10.92 19.15
CA ARG A 89 -9.89 10.46 18.20
C ARG A 89 -10.09 8.98 17.83
N MET A 90 -10.49 8.12 18.76
CA MET A 90 -10.80 6.70 18.48
C MET A 90 -12.02 6.51 17.58
N ALA A 91 -12.88 7.52 17.43
CA ALA A 91 -14.06 7.51 16.56
C ALA A 91 -13.83 8.18 15.20
N GLN A 92 -12.65 8.77 14.96
CA GLN A 92 -12.34 9.49 13.72
C GLN A 92 -11.72 8.56 12.68
N TRP A 93 -12.39 8.37 11.54
CA TRP A 93 -11.95 7.48 10.47
C TRP A 93 -10.63 7.94 9.80
N TRP A 94 -10.29 9.22 9.86
CA TRP A 94 -9.03 9.77 9.33
C TRP A 94 -7.87 9.70 10.35
N SER A 95 -8.16 9.36 11.61
CA SER A 95 -7.17 9.22 12.68
C SER A 95 -6.83 7.77 12.98
N TYR A 96 -7.82 6.89 12.97
CA TYR A 96 -7.70 5.46 13.23
C TYR A 96 -7.97 4.64 11.97
N ARG A 97 -7.09 3.70 11.66
CA ARG A 97 -7.27 2.80 10.52
C ARG A 97 -8.47 1.87 10.74
N TYR A 98 -8.65 1.41 11.99
CA TYR A 98 -9.82 0.69 12.47
C TYR A 98 -10.33 1.36 13.73
N MET A 99 -11.44 2.05 13.64
CA MET A 99 -12.01 2.82 14.74
C MET A 99 -12.44 1.89 15.89
N LEU A 100 -12.09 2.26 17.13
CA LEU A 100 -12.46 1.52 18.33
C LEU A 100 -13.74 2.06 18.97
N VAL A 101 -14.16 3.26 18.64
CA VAL A 101 -15.37 3.92 19.10
C VAL A 101 -16.29 4.21 17.93
N ASP A 102 -17.56 3.92 18.09
CA ASP A 102 -18.64 4.27 17.17
C ASP A 102 -19.33 5.52 17.72
N GLY A 103 -19.08 6.65 17.05
CA GLY A 103 -19.58 7.97 17.45
C GLY A 103 -20.83 8.37 16.71
N HIS A 104 -21.76 9.03 17.41
CA HIS A 104 -22.96 9.63 16.86
C HIS A 104 -22.99 11.12 17.16
N GLY A 105 -23.11 11.94 16.12
CA GLY A 105 -23.02 13.40 16.18
C GLY A 105 -21.77 13.94 15.51
N ASN A 106 -21.36 15.14 15.90
CA ASN A 106 -20.18 15.79 15.33
C ASN A 106 -18.92 15.43 16.13
N PHE A 107 -18.07 14.59 15.57
CA PHE A 107 -16.76 14.20 16.10
C PHE A 107 -15.59 14.90 15.40
N GLY A 108 -15.84 16.05 14.78
CA GLY A 108 -14.84 16.82 14.05
C GLY A 108 -14.78 16.49 12.55
N SER A 109 -13.85 17.10 11.86
CA SER A 109 -13.61 16.88 10.43
C SER A 109 -12.13 16.89 10.09
N MET A 110 -11.77 16.44 8.88
CA MET A 110 -10.41 16.59 8.33
C MET A 110 -10.01 18.05 8.08
N ASP A 111 -10.96 18.96 8.09
CA ASP A 111 -10.75 20.38 7.96
C ASP A 111 -10.16 21.02 9.22
N GLY A 112 -10.12 20.24 10.30
CA GLY A 112 -9.59 20.66 11.58
C GLY A 112 -10.64 21.20 12.53
N ASP A 113 -11.93 21.05 12.19
CA ASP A 113 -13.01 21.36 13.12
C ASP A 113 -12.94 20.39 14.31
N GLY A 114 -13.07 20.96 15.51
CA GLY A 114 -13.18 20.18 16.73
C GLY A 114 -14.50 19.44 16.84
N ALA A 115 -14.55 18.41 17.69
CA ALA A 115 -15.78 17.75 18.03
C ALA A 115 -16.71 18.70 18.79
N ALA A 116 -18.02 18.47 18.65
CA ALA A 116 -19.01 19.17 19.49
C ALA A 116 -18.80 18.81 20.98
N ALA A 117 -19.26 19.66 21.88
CA ALA A 117 -19.15 19.41 23.31
C ALA A 117 -19.77 18.05 23.70
N GLN A 118 -19.17 17.38 24.68
CA GLN A 118 -19.50 15.98 25.07
C GLN A 118 -20.96 15.77 25.51
N ARG A 119 -21.67 16.85 25.85
CA ARG A 119 -23.10 16.80 26.16
C ARG A 119 -24.00 16.60 24.94
N TYR A 120 -23.51 16.90 23.72
CA TYR A 120 -24.24 16.78 22.46
C TYR A 120 -23.94 15.46 21.74
N THR A 121 -22.72 14.96 21.83
CA THR A 121 -22.31 13.73 21.16
C THR A 121 -22.68 12.49 21.96
N GLU A 122 -22.79 11.37 21.26
CA GLU A 122 -23.03 10.05 21.82
C GLU A 122 -22.01 9.06 21.27
N ALA A 123 -21.67 8.04 22.07
CA ALA A 123 -20.69 7.05 21.68
C ALA A 123 -21.04 5.67 22.20
N ARG A 124 -20.48 4.65 21.59
CA ARG A 124 -20.42 3.26 22.04
C ARG A 124 -19.18 2.59 21.49
N MET A 125 -18.86 1.40 21.95
CA MET A 125 -17.78 0.62 21.34
C MET A 125 -18.11 0.26 19.91
N SER A 126 -17.12 0.22 19.05
CA SER A 126 -17.23 -0.39 17.72
C SER A 126 -17.21 -1.90 17.81
N LYS A 127 -17.62 -2.61 16.75
CA LYS A 127 -17.62 -4.08 16.74
C LYS A 127 -16.22 -4.67 16.94
N ILE A 128 -15.19 -4.08 16.35
CA ILE A 128 -13.81 -4.57 16.50
C ILE A 128 -13.25 -4.30 17.90
N ALA A 129 -13.74 -3.28 18.61
CA ALA A 129 -13.31 -3.00 19.99
C ALA A 129 -13.66 -4.14 20.96
N LEU A 130 -14.71 -4.92 20.67
CA LEU A 130 -15.04 -6.11 21.47
C LEU A 130 -13.92 -7.16 21.42
N GLU A 131 -13.18 -7.24 20.31
CA GLU A 131 -12.05 -8.18 20.19
C GLU A 131 -10.86 -7.76 21.07
N MET A 132 -10.78 -6.47 21.45
CA MET A 132 -9.78 -6.00 22.42
C MET A 132 -10.06 -6.47 23.85
N LEU A 133 -11.34 -6.65 24.20
CA LEU A 133 -11.81 -6.92 25.55
C LEU A 133 -12.29 -8.37 25.75
N ARG A 134 -12.29 -9.16 24.68
CA ARG A 134 -12.83 -10.52 24.72
C ARG A 134 -12.12 -11.36 25.76
N ASP A 135 -12.93 -12.10 26.54
CA ASP A 135 -12.47 -12.96 27.65
C ASP A 135 -11.74 -12.23 28.80
N ILE A 136 -11.88 -10.90 28.94
CA ILE A 136 -11.26 -10.13 30.02
C ILE A 136 -11.73 -10.62 31.42
N ASN A 137 -12.94 -11.17 31.53
CA ASN A 137 -13.53 -11.71 32.78
C ASN A 137 -13.04 -13.12 33.10
N LYS A 138 -12.15 -13.70 32.31
CA LYS A 138 -11.61 -15.05 32.51
C LYS A 138 -10.19 -15.06 33.07
N ASN A 139 -9.82 -14.03 33.80
CA ASN A 139 -8.48 -13.88 34.39
C ASN A 139 -7.33 -13.93 33.36
N THR A 140 -7.62 -13.46 32.15
CA THR A 140 -6.66 -13.47 31.01
C THR A 140 -5.52 -12.48 31.16
N VAL A 141 -5.76 -11.40 31.90
CA VAL A 141 -4.81 -10.31 32.14
C VAL A 141 -4.79 -9.92 33.61
N ASP A 142 -3.72 -9.25 34.03
CA ASP A 142 -3.61 -8.76 35.41
C ASP A 142 -4.37 -7.46 35.60
N PHE A 143 -4.88 -7.28 36.82
CA PHE A 143 -5.58 -6.12 37.29
C PHE A 143 -4.82 -5.47 38.44
N GLN A 144 -4.83 -4.14 38.48
CA GLN A 144 -4.33 -3.34 39.61
C GLN A 144 -5.43 -2.51 40.20
N ASP A 145 -5.21 -2.01 41.41
CA ASP A 145 -6.10 -1.02 42.00
C ASP A 145 -6.03 0.31 41.22
N ASN A 146 -7.14 1.01 41.13
CA ASN A 146 -7.19 2.34 40.55
C ASN A 146 -6.47 3.37 41.48
N TYR A 147 -6.54 4.64 41.16
CA TYR A 147 -5.83 5.71 41.84
C TYR A 147 -6.19 5.88 43.33
N ASP A 148 -7.38 5.44 43.79
CA ASP A 148 -7.86 5.54 45.16
C ASP A 148 -8.14 4.17 45.84
N GLY A 149 -7.91 3.07 45.14
CA GLY A 149 -8.13 1.71 45.62
C GLY A 149 -9.59 1.28 45.70
N SER A 150 -10.53 2.08 45.20
CA SER A 150 -11.97 1.75 45.23
C SER A 150 -12.40 0.81 44.10
N GLU A 151 -11.69 0.79 43.00
CA GLU A 151 -11.99 -0.02 41.81
C GLU A 151 -10.72 -0.71 41.32
N ARG A 152 -10.86 -1.68 40.46
CA ARG A 152 -9.75 -2.35 39.80
C ARG A 152 -9.78 -2.10 38.28
N GLU A 153 -8.63 -1.88 37.71
CA GLU A 153 -8.45 -1.67 36.26
C GLU A 153 -7.46 -2.66 35.67
N PRO A 154 -7.60 -3.07 34.37
CA PRO A 154 -6.67 -3.97 33.74
C PRO A 154 -5.35 -3.25 33.39
N LEU A 155 -4.22 -3.93 33.64
CA LEU A 155 -2.90 -3.44 33.22
C LEU A 155 -2.73 -3.44 31.71
N VAL A 156 -3.39 -4.37 31.04
CA VAL A 156 -3.37 -4.56 29.58
C VAL A 156 -4.66 -5.23 29.15
N LEU A 157 -5.10 -5.05 27.92
CA LEU A 157 -6.25 -5.76 27.37
C LEU A 157 -5.83 -7.07 26.69
N PRO A 158 -6.74 -8.07 26.61
CA PRO A 158 -6.46 -9.34 25.91
C PRO A 158 -6.07 -9.17 24.42
N ALA A 159 -6.67 -8.21 23.72
CA ALA A 159 -6.32 -7.76 22.38
C ALA A 159 -6.12 -8.88 21.33
N ARG A 160 -7.21 -9.45 20.82
CA ARG A 160 -7.19 -10.57 19.85
C ARG A 160 -6.62 -10.22 18.46
N PHE A 161 -6.19 -9.00 18.24
CA PHE A 161 -5.47 -8.56 17.04
C PHE A 161 -4.34 -7.61 17.43
N PRO A 162 -3.28 -7.49 16.61
CA PRO A 162 -2.09 -6.69 16.95
C PRO A 162 -2.37 -5.20 16.81
N ASN A 163 -3.12 -4.62 17.75
CA ASN A 163 -3.64 -3.25 17.67
C ASN A 163 -2.52 -2.19 17.57
N LEU A 164 -1.36 -2.42 18.16
CA LEU A 164 -0.22 -1.50 18.03
C LEU A 164 0.21 -1.32 16.56
N LEU A 165 0.23 -2.39 15.78
CA LEU A 165 0.52 -2.32 14.34
C LEU A 165 -0.68 -1.76 13.57
N VAL A 166 -1.87 -2.28 13.85
CA VAL A 166 -3.08 -1.99 13.08
C VAL A 166 -3.49 -0.53 13.15
N ASN A 167 -3.51 0.07 14.35
CA ASN A 167 -3.89 1.47 14.55
C ASN A 167 -2.71 2.41 14.77
N GLY A 168 -1.51 1.86 15.00
CA GLY A 168 -0.35 2.65 15.33
C GLY A 168 -0.48 3.38 16.67
N ALA A 169 0.48 4.24 16.97
CA ALA A 169 0.45 5.11 18.14
C ALA A 169 1.34 6.34 17.95
N THR A 170 0.90 7.48 18.45
CA THR A 170 1.70 8.71 18.50
C THR A 170 1.69 9.26 19.90
N GLY A 171 2.82 9.74 20.42
CA GLY A 171 2.88 10.31 21.76
C GLY A 171 4.18 11.01 22.04
N ILE A 172 4.12 12.05 22.88
CA ILE A 172 5.27 12.83 23.30
C ILE A 172 5.42 12.66 24.81
N ALA A 173 6.50 12.03 25.25
CA ALA A 173 6.87 11.86 26.64
C ALA A 173 8.04 12.81 27.02
N VAL A 174 8.55 12.69 28.22
CA VAL A 174 9.72 13.46 28.65
C VAL A 174 10.98 12.83 28.06
N GLY A 175 11.68 13.56 27.22
CA GLY A 175 12.93 13.13 26.59
C GLY A 175 12.79 12.09 25.48
N MET A 176 11.58 11.65 25.14
CA MET A 176 11.32 10.66 24.07
C MET A 176 9.92 10.83 23.47
N ALA A 177 9.74 10.35 22.26
CA ALA A 177 8.45 10.35 21.58
C ALA A 177 8.23 9.04 20.85
N THR A 178 6.99 8.64 20.65
CA THR A 178 6.62 7.50 19.80
C THR A 178 5.85 7.97 18.59
N ASN A 179 6.10 7.35 17.45
CA ASN A 179 5.37 7.57 16.22
C ASN A 179 5.36 6.27 15.39
N ILE A 180 4.36 5.44 15.65
CA ILE A 180 4.17 4.13 15.01
C ILE A 180 3.02 4.29 14.02
N PRO A 181 3.24 4.03 12.72
CA PRO A 181 2.18 4.17 11.72
C PRO A 181 1.17 3.02 11.81
N PRO A 182 -0.06 3.24 11.35
CA PRO A 182 -1.05 2.18 11.21
C PRO A 182 -0.72 1.26 10.02
N HIS A 183 -1.24 0.00 10.09
CA HIS A 183 -1.08 -1.02 9.06
C HIS A 183 -2.41 -1.70 8.74
N ASN A 184 -2.47 -2.38 7.62
CA ASN A 184 -3.62 -3.19 7.24
C ASN A 184 -3.80 -4.37 8.21
N LEU A 185 -5.04 -4.61 8.65
CA LEU A 185 -5.37 -5.68 9.60
C LEU A 185 -5.04 -7.06 9.04
N GLY A 186 -5.42 -7.32 7.78
CA GLY A 186 -5.19 -8.60 7.13
C GLY A 186 -3.69 -8.91 7.03
N GLU A 187 -2.92 -7.96 6.54
CA GLU A 187 -1.45 -8.06 6.42
C GLU A 187 -0.77 -8.22 7.79
N SER A 188 -1.23 -7.49 8.80
CA SER A 188 -0.68 -7.60 10.17
C SER A 188 -0.95 -8.98 10.79
N ILE A 189 -2.13 -9.54 10.57
CA ILE A 189 -2.48 -10.90 11.02
C ILE A 189 -1.64 -11.93 10.28
N ASP A 190 -1.49 -11.79 8.96
CA ASP A 190 -0.69 -12.71 8.16
C ASP A 190 0.79 -12.66 8.57
N ALA A 191 1.33 -11.47 8.88
CA ALA A 191 2.69 -11.33 9.39
C ALA A 191 2.87 -12.02 10.75
N VAL A 192 1.91 -11.91 11.68
CA VAL A 192 1.94 -12.63 12.97
C VAL A 192 1.92 -14.14 12.74
N LYS A 193 1.07 -14.63 11.82
CA LYS A 193 1.00 -16.07 11.48
C LYS A 193 2.30 -16.56 10.85
N LEU A 194 2.90 -15.78 9.96
CA LEU A 194 4.18 -16.12 9.34
C LEU A 194 5.29 -16.29 10.39
N VAL A 195 5.37 -15.39 11.38
CA VAL A 195 6.34 -15.50 12.49
C VAL A 195 6.07 -16.72 13.38
N MET A 196 4.80 -17.10 13.59
CA MET A 196 4.45 -18.31 14.33
C MET A 196 4.80 -19.59 13.56
N ASP A 197 4.73 -19.57 12.24
CA ASP A 197 5.08 -20.70 11.37
C ASP A 197 6.59 -20.84 11.17
N ASN A 198 7.29 -19.73 11.03
CA ASN A 198 8.73 -19.66 10.82
C ASN A 198 9.37 -18.67 11.84
N PRO A 199 9.91 -19.18 12.96
CA PRO A 199 10.56 -18.33 13.94
C PRO A 199 11.82 -17.62 13.44
N ASP A 200 12.41 -18.03 12.33
CA ASP A 200 13.63 -17.45 11.74
C ASP A 200 13.35 -16.51 10.56
N VAL A 201 12.07 -16.13 10.34
CA VAL A 201 11.67 -15.24 9.26
C VAL A 201 12.42 -13.90 9.33
N THR A 202 12.96 -13.49 8.20
CA THR A 202 13.69 -12.23 8.03
C THR A 202 12.75 -11.03 7.88
N THR A 203 13.27 -9.82 8.09
CA THR A 203 12.51 -8.57 7.82
C THR A 203 12.08 -8.50 6.36
N ARG A 204 12.88 -9.00 5.43
CA ARG A 204 12.58 -9.04 3.99
C ARG A 204 11.35 -9.90 3.70
N GLU A 205 11.32 -11.12 4.19
CA GLU A 205 10.18 -12.03 4.05
C GLU A 205 8.92 -11.48 4.74
N LEU A 206 9.06 -10.81 5.88
CA LEU A 206 7.93 -10.10 6.51
C LEU A 206 7.37 -8.99 5.61
N MET A 207 8.22 -8.28 4.88
CA MET A 207 7.79 -7.22 3.96
C MET A 207 7.07 -7.73 2.71
N GLU A 208 7.11 -9.01 2.38
CA GLU A 208 6.26 -9.61 1.34
C GLU A 208 4.79 -9.67 1.79
N VAL A 209 4.57 -9.85 3.07
CA VAL A 209 3.22 -9.96 3.67
C VAL A 209 2.71 -8.63 4.22
N ILE A 210 3.58 -7.84 4.87
CA ILE A 210 3.30 -6.50 5.40
C ILE A 210 4.23 -5.48 4.75
N PRO A 211 3.96 -5.08 3.50
CA PRO A 211 4.90 -4.31 2.68
C PRO A 211 5.13 -2.88 3.17
N GLY A 212 4.29 -2.37 4.04
CA GLY A 212 4.41 -1.03 4.59
C GLY A 212 3.17 -0.55 5.34
N PRO A 213 3.20 0.67 5.86
CA PRO A 213 2.06 1.31 6.50
C PRO A 213 0.82 1.37 5.61
N ASP A 214 -0.35 1.39 6.23
CA ASP A 214 -1.63 1.57 5.58
C ASP A 214 -2.43 2.65 6.31
N PHE A 215 -2.32 3.88 5.84
CA PHE A 215 -2.92 5.03 6.49
C PHE A 215 -4.43 5.12 6.20
N PRO A 216 -5.24 5.56 7.18
CA PRO A 216 -6.69 5.67 7.01
C PRO A 216 -7.09 6.64 5.88
N THR A 217 -6.28 7.65 5.62
CA THR A 217 -6.50 8.66 4.56
C THR A 217 -5.99 8.24 3.18
N GLY A 218 -5.45 7.02 3.03
CA GLY A 218 -4.84 6.56 1.78
C GLY A 218 -3.52 7.23 1.48
N ALA A 219 -3.42 7.95 0.38
CA ALA A 219 -2.24 8.62 -0.13
C ALA A 219 -1.13 7.68 -0.63
N LEU A 220 -0.04 8.24 -1.13
CA LEU A 220 1.07 7.52 -1.73
C LEU A 220 2.27 7.54 -0.80
N VAL A 221 2.91 6.40 -0.59
CA VAL A 221 4.22 6.29 0.06
C VAL A 221 5.29 6.22 -1.02
N MET A 222 6.25 7.13 -0.97
CA MET A 222 7.33 7.22 -1.95
C MET A 222 8.59 6.51 -1.41
N GLY A 223 8.97 5.39 -2.04
CA GLY A 223 10.16 4.61 -1.68
C GLY A 223 9.94 3.59 -0.56
N ARG A 224 10.70 2.50 -0.58
CA ARG A 224 10.65 1.40 0.39
C ARG A 224 11.78 1.38 1.40
N SER A 225 12.93 2.01 1.11
CA SER A 225 14.11 1.96 1.98
C SER A 225 13.85 2.47 3.40
N GLY A 226 13.05 3.55 3.51
CA GLY A 226 12.65 4.09 4.80
C GLY A 226 11.79 3.12 5.61
N ILE A 227 10.92 2.34 4.95
CA ILE A 227 10.10 1.29 5.58
C ILE A 227 10.98 0.15 6.08
N HIS A 228 11.83 -0.39 5.21
CA HIS A 228 12.75 -1.48 5.56
C HIS A 228 13.60 -1.11 6.78
N ARG A 229 14.25 0.05 6.74
CA ARG A 229 15.04 0.55 7.87
C ARG A 229 14.23 0.68 9.16
N ALA A 230 12.98 1.19 9.05
CA ALA A 230 12.09 1.32 10.20
C ALA A 230 11.71 -0.06 10.78
N TYR A 231 11.39 -1.02 9.93
CA TYR A 231 11.02 -2.36 10.36
C TYR A 231 12.17 -3.12 10.99
N GLU A 232 13.38 -2.88 10.54
CA GLU A 232 14.58 -3.53 11.08
C GLU A 232 15.08 -2.87 12.37
N THR A 233 15.08 -1.53 12.44
CA THR A 233 15.73 -0.78 13.53
C THR A 233 14.75 -0.07 14.47
N GLY A 234 13.47 -0.05 14.16
CA GLY A 234 12.44 0.77 14.83
C GLY A 234 12.48 2.25 14.48
N LYS A 235 13.40 2.69 13.59
CA LYS A 235 13.53 4.09 13.16
C LYS A 235 13.68 4.21 11.65
N GLY A 236 12.94 5.11 11.04
CA GLY A 236 13.00 5.37 9.61
C GLY A 236 12.23 6.63 9.24
N SER A 237 12.21 6.97 7.96
CA SER A 237 11.40 8.06 7.45
C SER A 237 10.93 7.72 6.04
N ILE A 238 9.68 8.01 5.76
CA ILE A 238 9.07 7.85 4.44
C ILE A 238 8.49 9.18 3.99
N VAL A 239 8.39 9.33 2.68
CA VAL A 239 7.70 10.48 2.08
C VAL A 239 6.26 10.07 1.78
N LEU A 240 5.31 10.82 2.31
CA LEU A 240 3.89 10.70 1.98
C LEU A 240 3.52 11.78 0.98
N ARG A 241 2.83 11.41 -0.09
CA ARG A 241 2.37 12.32 -1.14
C ARG A 241 0.87 12.15 -1.35
N SER A 242 0.16 13.25 -1.52
CA SER A 242 -1.25 13.27 -1.87
C SER A 242 -1.50 12.52 -3.17
N ARG A 243 -2.64 11.83 -3.27
CA ARG A 243 -3.12 11.32 -4.56
C ARG A 243 -3.74 12.48 -5.34
N THR A 244 -3.23 12.70 -6.54
CA THR A 244 -3.64 13.82 -7.38
C THR A 244 -3.92 13.38 -8.81
N GLU A 245 -4.89 14.03 -9.44
CA GLU A 245 -5.21 13.85 -10.86
C GLU A 245 -5.27 15.20 -11.55
N ILE A 246 -4.89 15.23 -12.84
CA ILE A 246 -5.05 16.41 -13.68
C ILE A 246 -6.25 16.18 -14.60
N GLU A 247 -7.27 17.00 -14.42
CA GLU A 247 -8.47 16.96 -15.24
C GLU A 247 -8.48 18.14 -16.23
N THR A 248 -8.87 17.85 -17.47
CA THR A 248 -9.11 18.90 -18.47
C THR A 248 -10.61 19.16 -18.54
N THR A 249 -10.99 20.40 -18.32
CA THR A 249 -12.40 20.83 -18.44
C THR A 249 -12.83 20.92 -19.90
N SER A 250 -14.15 20.94 -20.16
CA SER A 250 -14.71 21.09 -21.51
C SER A 250 -14.20 22.34 -22.24
N ASN A 251 -13.76 23.36 -21.52
CA ASN A 251 -13.21 24.60 -22.06
C ASN A 251 -11.70 24.55 -22.30
N GLY A 252 -11.06 23.38 -22.17
CA GLY A 252 -9.63 23.19 -22.37
C GLY A 252 -8.75 23.79 -21.26
N LYS A 253 -9.30 24.10 -20.08
CA LYS A 253 -8.54 24.46 -18.90
C LYS A 253 -8.19 23.23 -18.10
N GLU A 254 -6.98 23.18 -17.57
CA GLU A 254 -6.53 22.14 -16.65
C GLU A 254 -6.88 22.51 -15.20
N ARG A 255 -7.14 21.51 -14.40
CA ARG A 255 -7.28 21.62 -12.95
C ARG A 255 -6.60 20.43 -12.25
N ILE A 256 -5.98 20.71 -11.13
CA ILE A 256 -5.39 19.69 -10.26
C ILE A 256 -6.44 19.31 -9.25
N VAL A 257 -6.76 18.04 -9.17
CA VAL A 257 -7.73 17.47 -8.21
C VAL A 257 -6.97 16.60 -7.22
N VAL A 258 -7.07 16.92 -5.94
CA VAL A 258 -6.53 16.12 -4.85
C VAL A 258 -7.66 15.27 -4.28
N THR A 259 -7.49 13.96 -4.31
CA THR A 259 -8.47 12.97 -3.83
C THR A 259 -8.11 12.38 -2.48
N GLU A 260 -6.82 12.38 -2.13
CA GLU A 260 -6.31 11.87 -0.85
C GLU A 260 -5.20 12.77 -0.32
N PHE A 261 -5.21 13.04 0.98
CA PHE A 261 -4.17 13.80 1.67
C PHE A 261 -3.27 12.90 2.50
N PRO A 262 -1.99 13.28 2.69
CA PRO A 262 -1.11 12.57 3.61
C PRO A 262 -1.69 12.51 5.02
N TYR A 263 -1.41 11.43 5.73
CA TYR A 263 -1.90 11.22 7.09
C TYR A 263 -1.49 12.35 8.04
N GLY A 264 -2.45 12.83 8.82
CA GLY A 264 -2.25 13.92 9.79
C GLY A 264 -2.21 15.33 9.21
N VAL A 265 -2.40 15.48 7.89
CA VAL A 265 -2.47 16.78 7.24
C VAL A 265 -3.87 17.39 7.38
N ASN A 266 -3.92 18.66 7.77
CA ASN A 266 -5.13 19.46 7.85
C ASN A 266 -5.41 20.11 6.49
N LYS A 267 -6.56 19.79 5.89
CA LYS A 267 -6.95 20.23 4.55
C LYS A 267 -7.10 21.76 4.46
N THR A 268 -7.72 22.40 5.45
CA THR A 268 -7.90 23.85 5.51
C THR A 268 -6.57 24.59 5.55
N LYS A 269 -5.61 24.11 6.35
CA LYS A 269 -4.26 24.72 6.40
C LYS A 269 -3.52 24.59 5.07
N VAL A 270 -3.73 23.48 4.34
CA VAL A 270 -3.17 23.33 2.98
C VAL A 270 -3.82 24.33 2.04
N HIS A 271 -5.15 24.49 2.10
CA HIS A 271 -5.88 25.48 1.32
C HIS A 271 -5.35 26.90 1.53
N GLU A 272 -5.28 27.35 2.78
CA GLU A 272 -4.78 28.66 3.15
C GLU A 272 -3.33 28.88 2.69
N HIS A 273 -2.50 27.84 2.81
CA HIS A 273 -1.10 27.92 2.40
C HIS A 273 -0.95 28.04 0.88
N ILE A 274 -1.74 27.28 0.10
CA ILE A 274 -1.72 27.38 -1.38
C ILE A 274 -2.19 28.77 -1.83
N VAL A 275 -3.29 29.28 -1.24
CA VAL A 275 -3.79 30.63 -1.55
C VAL A 275 -2.72 31.70 -1.26
N ARG A 276 -2.05 31.60 -0.12
CA ARG A 276 -0.96 32.51 0.25
C ARG A 276 0.20 32.45 -0.74
N LEU A 277 0.65 31.25 -1.13
CA LEU A 277 1.73 31.09 -2.12
C LEU A 277 1.37 31.68 -3.48
N ALA A 278 0.10 31.59 -3.88
CA ALA A 278 -0.40 32.19 -5.12
C ALA A 278 -0.44 33.74 -5.01
N GLN A 279 -0.89 34.28 -3.87
CA GLN A 279 -0.91 35.74 -3.62
C GLN A 279 0.52 36.35 -3.57
N GLU A 280 1.45 35.64 -2.95
CA GLU A 280 2.86 36.02 -2.88
C GLU A 280 3.62 35.81 -4.21
N LYS A 281 2.94 35.30 -5.26
CA LYS A 281 3.52 34.95 -6.57
C LYS A 281 4.68 33.96 -6.50
N ARG A 282 4.71 33.13 -5.46
CA ARG A 282 5.69 32.04 -5.35
C ARG A 282 5.31 30.84 -6.21
N ILE A 283 4.01 30.65 -6.46
CA ILE A 283 3.47 29.73 -7.46
C ILE A 283 2.55 30.55 -8.36
N GLU A 284 2.99 30.73 -9.61
CA GLU A 284 2.17 31.42 -10.60
C GLU A 284 1.25 30.44 -11.34
N GLY A 285 0.14 30.95 -11.87
CA GLY A 285 -0.78 30.16 -12.71
C GLY A 285 -1.97 29.54 -11.97
N ILE A 286 -2.06 29.66 -10.65
CA ILE A 286 -3.26 29.25 -9.89
C ILE A 286 -4.31 30.38 -10.00
N THR A 287 -5.55 30.03 -10.37
CA THR A 287 -6.66 30.99 -10.51
C THR A 287 -7.67 30.89 -9.37
N ALA A 288 -7.92 29.69 -8.87
CA ALA A 288 -8.79 29.44 -7.71
C ALA A 288 -8.41 28.15 -7.01
N VAL A 289 -8.72 28.06 -5.72
CA VAL A 289 -8.64 26.86 -4.92
C VAL A 289 -10.01 26.65 -4.28
N ARG A 290 -10.60 25.46 -4.49
CA ARG A 290 -11.94 25.13 -3.97
C ARG A 290 -11.95 23.76 -3.32
N ASP A 291 -12.72 23.65 -2.27
CA ASP A 291 -13.04 22.38 -1.66
C ASP A 291 -14.41 21.91 -2.15
N GLU A 292 -14.42 20.86 -2.96
CA GLU A 292 -15.62 20.22 -3.50
C GLU A 292 -15.88 18.87 -2.82
N SER A 293 -15.24 18.61 -1.67
CA SER A 293 -15.41 17.37 -0.92
C SER A 293 -16.86 17.15 -0.50
N SER A 294 -17.32 15.91 -0.55
CA SER A 294 -18.67 15.51 -0.21
C SER A 294 -18.68 14.21 0.60
N ARG A 295 -19.86 13.61 0.79
CA ARG A 295 -19.98 12.28 1.37
C ARG A 295 -19.36 11.16 0.52
N GLU A 296 -19.16 11.42 -0.76
CA GLU A 296 -18.52 10.47 -1.70
C GLU A 296 -16.99 10.43 -1.57
N GLY A 297 -16.41 11.44 -0.90
CA GLY A 297 -14.97 11.48 -0.67
C GLY A 297 -14.38 12.90 -0.74
N VAL A 298 -13.06 12.93 -0.63
CA VAL A 298 -12.28 14.16 -0.74
C VAL A 298 -12.16 14.55 -2.22
N ARG A 299 -12.47 15.80 -2.51
CA ARG A 299 -12.28 16.42 -3.81
C ARG A 299 -11.84 17.88 -3.63
N PHE A 300 -10.55 18.07 -3.61
CA PHE A 300 -9.95 19.39 -3.44
C PHE A 300 -9.38 19.84 -4.78
N VAL A 301 -9.89 20.96 -5.32
CA VAL A 301 -9.65 21.39 -6.69
C VAL A 301 -8.83 22.65 -6.72
N ILE A 302 -7.73 22.63 -7.50
CA ILE A 302 -6.85 23.78 -7.76
C ILE A 302 -6.98 24.10 -9.25
N GLU A 303 -7.60 25.23 -9.59
CA GLU A 303 -7.78 25.67 -10.97
C GLU A 303 -6.52 26.33 -11.50
N VAL A 304 -6.13 25.93 -12.69
CA VAL A 304 -4.93 26.40 -13.37
C VAL A 304 -5.29 27.36 -14.50
N ARG A 305 -4.49 28.39 -14.70
CA ARG A 305 -4.59 29.31 -15.81
C ARG A 305 -4.35 28.60 -17.15
N ARG A 306 -5.09 28.91 -18.19
CA ARG A 306 -5.03 28.23 -19.50
C ARG A 306 -3.63 28.16 -20.12
N ALA A 307 -2.77 29.15 -19.86
CA ALA A 307 -1.41 29.22 -20.38
C ALA A 307 -0.35 28.63 -19.42
N ALA A 308 -0.75 28.08 -18.28
CA ALA A 308 0.17 27.51 -17.30
C ALA A 308 0.08 25.97 -17.30
N SER A 309 1.20 25.29 -17.10
CA SER A 309 1.25 23.85 -17.01
C SER A 309 0.83 23.38 -15.60
N ALA A 310 -0.22 22.58 -15.52
CA ALA A 310 -0.66 21.97 -14.26
C ALA A 310 0.43 21.10 -13.62
N ASN A 311 1.26 20.45 -14.42
CA ASN A 311 2.34 19.59 -13.96
C ASN A 311 3.43 20.38 -13.19
N VAL A 312 3.82 21.53 -13.72
CA VAL A 312 4.84 22.40 -13.08
C VAL A 312 4.29 22.95 -11.76
N ILE A 313 3.02 23.38 -11.79
CA ILE A 313 2.34 23.86 -10.58
C ILE A 313 2.25 22.75 -9.52
N LEU A 314 1.86 21.54 -9.92
CA LEU A 314 1.76 20.39 -9.03
C LEU A 314 3.12 20.04 -8.39
N ASN A 315 4.21 20.04 -9.16
CA ASN A 315 5.54 19.83 -8.62
C ASN A 315 5.96 20.90 -7.59
N ASN A 316 5.63 22.16 -7.87
CA ASN A 316 5.86 23.25 -6.92
C ASN A 316 5.01 23.10 -5.65
N LEU A 317 3.76 22.66 -5.79
CA LEU A 317 2.88 22.38 -4.65
C LEU A 317 3.42 21.25 -3.79
N PHE A 318 3.92 20.15 -4.36
CA PHE A 318 4.58 19.07 -3.59
C PHE A 318 5.83 19.54 -2.86
N LYS A 319 6.58 20.47 -3.44
CA LYS A 319 7.81 21.02 -2.83
C LYS A 319 7.54 22.02 -1.74
N LEU A 320 6.49 22.83 -1.86
CA LEU A 320 6.26 24.00 -1.02
C LEU A 320 5.10 23.85 -0.03
N THR A 321 4.31 22.77 -0.14
CA THR A 321 3.13 22.57 0.72
C THR A 321 3.10 21.18 1.35
N SER A 322 2.19 20.95 2.28
CA SER A 322 1.97 19.65 2.92
C SER A 322 1.19 18.65 2.03
N LEU A 323 1.02 18.91 0.72
CA LEU A 323 0.60 17.89 -0.23
C LEU A 323 1.65 16.79 -0.37
N GLN A 324 2.90 17.07 0.02
CA GLN A 324 3.92 16.08 0.29
C GLN A 324 4.54 16.37 1.65
N THR A 325 4.68 15.34 2.49
CA THR A 325 5.25 15.45 3.83
C THR A 325 6.08 14.22 4.18
N ASN A 326 6.91 14.34 5.21
CA ASN A 326 7.67 13.21 5.72
C ASN A 326 6.97 12.62 6.94
N PHE A 327 6.86 11.30 6.99
CA PHE A 327 6.47 10.57 8.18
C PHE A 327 7.68 9.86 8.77
N SER A 328 8.06 10.25 9.98
CA SER A 328 9.22 9.67 10.68
C SER A 328 8.76 8.58 11.63
N PHE A 329 9.26 7.37 11.43
CA PHE A 329 9.04 6.25 12.35
C PHE A 329 9.88 6.43 13.60
N ASN A 330 9.27 6.19 14.73
CA ASN A 330 9.92 5.94 16.01
C ASN A 330 9.08 4.93 16.78
N MET A 331 9.38 3.64 16.60
CA MET A 331 8.58 2.52 17.10
C MET A 331 8.90 2.26 18.57
N LEU A 332 8.66 3.27 19.40
CA LEU A 332 8.89 3.26 20.84
C LEU A 332 7.63 2.80 21.56
N ALA A 333 7.72 1.74 22.36
CA ALA A 333 6.60 1.22 23.17
C ALA A 333 7.11 0.72 24.53
N ILE A 334 6.19 0.50 25.46
CA ILE A 334 6.48 -0.07 26.76
C ILE A 334 6.53 -1.60 26.62
N GLU A 335 7.70 -2.18 26.88
CA GLU A 335 7.91 -3.62 26.97
C GLU A 335 8.28 -3.98 28.42
N LYS A 336 7.43 -4.77 29.08
CA LYS A 336 7.65 -5.20 30.48
C LYS A 336 7.97 -4.04 31.43
N GLY A 337 7.25 -2.92 31.27
CA GLY A 337 7.41 -1.70 32.09
C GLY A 337 8.55 -0.77 31.68
N VAL A 338 9.32 -1.08 30.63
CA VAL A 338 10.45 -0.28 30.17
C VAL A 338 10.20 0.24 28.76
N PRO A 339 10.43 1.54 28.48
CA PRO A 339 10.32 2.09 27.12
C PRO A 339 11.47 1.57 26.24
N LYS A 340 11.15 0.97 25.11
CA LYS A 340 12.11 0.46 24.13
C LYS A 340 11.71 0.81 22.71
N ILE A 341 12.71 1.08 21.88
CA ILE A 341 12.53 1.15 20.44
C ILE A 341 12.59 -0.28 19.92
N LEU A 342 11.53 -0.71 19.24
CA LEU A 342 11.32 -2.08 18.82
C LEU A 342 11.31 -2.18 17.29
N SER A 343 11.90 -3.23 16.76
CA SER A 343 11.73 -3.62 15.36
C SER A 343 10.33 -4.19 15.12
N LEU A 344 9.90 -4.29 13.86
CA LEU A 344 8.63 -4.94 13.51
C LEU A 344 8.57 -6.36 14.08
N ARG A 345 9.66 -7.12 13.95
CA ARG A 345 9.78 -8.46 14.47
C ARG A 345 9.56 -8.51 15.98
N GLN A 346 10.21 -7.65 16.74
CA GLN A 346 10.09 -7.59 18.20
C GLN A 346 8.66 -7.22 18.65
N ILE A 347 7.98 -6.34 17.93
CA ILE A 347 6.57 -6.02 18.21
C ILE A 347 5.69 -7.26 18.03
N ILE A 348 5.89 -8.00 16.94
CA ILE A 348 5.15 -9.23 16.65
C ILE A 348 5.45 -10.31 17.70
N ASP A 349 6.72 -10.50 18.08
CA ASP A 349 7.10 -11.49 19.09
C ASP A 349 6.45 -11.20 20.45
N ASN A 350 6.47 -9.94 20.91
CA ASN A 350 5.81 -9.52 22.15
C ASN A 350 4.29 -9.75 22.10
N TYR A 351 3.68 -9.49 20.95
CA TYR A 351 2.26 -9.75 20.76
C TYR A 351 1.94 -11.25 20.80
N ILE A 352 2.75 -12.10 20.17
CA ILE A 352 2.58 -13.55 20.21
C ILE A 352 2.75 -14.09 21.63
N GLU A 353 3.75 -13.62 22.38
CA GLU A 353 3.95 -13.99 23.78
C GLU A 353 2.72 -13.65 24.63
N HIS A 354 2.18 -12.45 24.46
CA HIS A 354 0.96 -12.01 25.13
C HIS A 354 -0.25 -12.88 24.76
N GLN A 355 -0.45 -13.20 23.49
CA GLN A 355 -1.57 -14.05 23.08
C GLN A 355 -1.46 -15.47 23.63
N LYS A 356 -0.26 -16.05 23.69
CA LYS A 356 -0.04 -17.35 24.34
C LYS A 356 -0.44 -17.32 25.82
N GLU A 357 -0.05 -16.26 26.53
CA GLU A 357 -0.42 -16.06 27.93
C GLU A 357 -1.94 -15.95 28.09
N VAL A 358 -2.61 -15.13 27.28
CA VAL A 358 -4.06 -14.95 27.28
C VAL A 358 -4.78 -16.28 27.08
N ILE A 359 -4.39 -17.07 26.09
CA ILE A 359 -5.02 -18.37 25.80
C ILE A 359 -4.78 -19.36 26.95
N VAL A 360 -3.58 -19.45 27.47
CA VAL A 360 -3.27 -20.35 28.60
C VAL A 360 -4.08 -19.98 29.83
N ARG A 361 -4.12 -18.71 30.22
CA ARG A 361 -4.87 -18.22 31.37
C ARG A 361 -6.39 -18.42 31.21
N ARG A 362 -6.92 -18.14 30.01
CA ARG A 362 -8.33 -18.43 29.69
C ARG A 362 -8.63 -19.91 29.84
N THR A 363 -7.80 -20.77 29.26
CA THR A 363 -7.98 -22.22 29.31
C THR A 363 -7.91 -22.76 30.75
N GLN A 364 -7.01 -22.22 31.56
CA GLN A 364 -6.93 -22.54 33.01
C GLN A 364 -8.20 -22.13 33.73
N PHE A 365 -8.71 -20.93 33.49
CA PHE A 365 -9.95 -20.44 34.06
C PHE A 365 -11.16 -21.32 33.67
N ASP A 366 -11.32 -21.61 32.39
CA ASP A 366 -12.40 -22.43 31.88
C ASP A 366 -12.31 -23.87 32.41
N LYS A 367 -11.08 -24.44 32.51
CA LYS A 367 -10.86 -25.76 33.15
C LYS A 367 -11.23 -25.76 34.61
N ALA A 368 -10.81 -24.74 35.37
CA ALA A 368 -11.17 -24.63 36.80
C ALA A 368 -12.66 -24.49 36.98
N LYS A 369 -13.35 -23.67 36.16
CA LYS A 369 -14.79 -23.51 36.20
C LYS A 369 -15.53 -24.78 35.83
N ALA A 370 -15.11 -25.49 34.81
CA ALA A 370 -15.68 -26.78 34.40
C ALA A 370 -15.45 -27.84 35.48
N GLY A 371 -14.24 -27.88 36.06
CA GLY A 371 -13.93 -28.80 37.18
C GLY A 371 -14.76 -28.55 38.40
N ALA A 372 -14.94 -27.30 38.81
CA ALA A 372 -15.81 -26.95 39.95
C ALA A 372 -17.28 -27.36 39.72
N ARG A 373 -17.77 -27.22 38.45
CA ARG A 373 -19.10 -27.66 38.08
C ARG A 373 -19.23 -29.19 38.07
N ALA A 374 -18.27 -29.87 37.46
CA ALA A 374 -18.23 -31.36 37.43
C ALA A 374 -18.17 -31.94 38.84
N HIS A 375 -17.39 -31.35 39.73
CA HIS A 375 -17.33 -31.77 41.13
C HIS A 375 -18.66 -31.70 41.84
N ILE A 376 -19.47 -30.64 41.60
CA ILE A 376 -20.82 -30.52 42.14
C ILE A 376 -21.73 -31.60 41.54
N LEU A 377 -21.67 -31.82 40.22
CA LEU A 377 -22.52 -32.83 39.57
C LEU A 377 -22.19 -34.25 40.00
N GLU A 378 -20.91 -34.54 40.25
CA GLU A 378 -20.47 -35.82 40.82
C GLU A 378 -21.12 -36.10 42.16
N GLY A 379 -21.13 -35.14 43.07
CA GLY A 379 -21.81 -35.25 44.36
C GLY A 379 -23.32 -35.40 44.22
N LEU A 380 -23.94 -34.70 43.26
CA LEU A 380 -25.39 -34.86 43.00
C LEU A 380 -25.74 -36.25 42.45
N LEU A 381 -24.86 -36.82 41.59
CA LEU A 381 -25.04 -38.20 41.10
C LEU A 381 -24.96 -39.24 42.23
N VAL A 382 -23.96 -39.11 43.12
CA VAL A 382 -23.88 -39.96 44.34
C VAL A 382 -25.15 -39.88 45.18
N ALA A 383 -25.67 -38.65 45.35
CA ALA A 383 -26.92 -38.46 46.13
C ALA A 383 -28.13 -39.07 45.43
N LEU A 384 -28.21 -39.02 44.09
CA LEU A 384 -29.31 -39.61 43.31
C LEU A 384 -29.24 -41.16 43.29
N ASP A 385 -28.01 -41.71 43.34
CA ASP A 385 -27.81 -43.19 43.41
C ASP A 385 -28.16 -43.74 44.81
N HIS A 386 -28.07 -42.93 45.86
CA HIS A 386 -28.43 -43.31 47.26
C HIS A 386 -29.58 -42.46 47.82
N LEU A 387 -30.57 -42.17 46.98
CA LEU A 387 -31.62 -41.19 47.26
C LEU A 387 -32.36 -41.41 48.59
N ASP A 388 -32.77 -42.65 48.88
CA ASP A 388 -33.51 -42.99 50.07
C ASP A 388 -32.69 -42.76 51.33
N GLU A 389 -31.41 -43.07 51.31
CA GLU A 389 -30.50 -42.86 52.46
C GLU A 389 -30.25 -41.35 52.64
N VAL A 390 -30.04 -40.61 51.60
CA VAL A 390 -29.86 -39.14 51.63
C VAL A 390 -31.06 -38.45 52.17
N ILE A 391 -32.30 -38.84 51.79
CA ILE A 391 -33.50 -38.28 52.28
C ILE A 391 -33.68 -38.62 53.78
N THR A 392 -33.30 -39.84 54.21
CA THR A 392 -33.36 -40.27 55.57
C THR A 392 -32.42 -39.46 56.48
N ILE A 393 -31.19 -39.23 56.04
CA ILE A 393 -30.23 -38.41 56.79
C ILE A 393 -30.76 -36.97 56.92
N ILE A 394 -31.25 -36.35 55.84
CA ILE A 394 -31.76 -34.96 55.87
C ILE A 394 -32.95 -34.84 56.81
N ARG A 395 -33.87 -35.79 56.78
CA ARG A 395 -35.09 -35.77 57.66
C ARG A 395 -34.82 -36.00 59.13
N ASN A 396 -33.76 -36.77 59.43
CA ASN A 396 -33.40 -37.08 60.85
C ASN A 396 -32.48 -36.05 61.49
N SER A 397 -31.85 -35.16 60.66
CA SER A 397 -30.96 -34.12 61.18
C SER A 397 -31.78 -32.94 61.72
N GLU A 398 -31.43 -32.42 62.87
CA GLU A 398 -32.08 -31.29 63.54
C GLU A 398 -31.69 -29.93 62.86
N THR A 399 -30.55 -29.85 62.23
CA THR A 399 -30.07 -28.65 61.56
C THR A 399 -29.39 -28.99 60.23
N ASP A 400 -29.33 -28.04 59.30
CA ASP A 400 -28.62 -28.15 57.98
C ASP A 400 -27.15 -28.50 58.19
N THR A 401 -26.53 -27.95 59.24
CA THR A 401 -25.08 -28.20 59.54
C THR A 401 -24.87 -29.68 59.99
N ILE A 402 -25.79 -30.29 60.69
CA ILE A 402 -25.74 -31.72 61.11
C ILE A 402 -25.95 -32.58 59.86
N ALA A 403 -26.98 -32.28 59.06
CA ALA A 403 -27.25 -33.00 57.82
C ALA A 403 -26.01 -32.93 56.83
N GLN A 404 -25.41 -31.80 56.75
CA GLN A 404 -24.22 -31.60 55.95
C GLN A 404 -23.02 -32.46 56.41
N ALA A 405 -22.76 -32.44 57.71
CA ALA A 405 -21.69 -33.25 58.34
C ALA A 405 -21.91 -34.76 58.18
N GLU A 406 -23.13 -35.21 58.29
CA GLU A 406 -23.51 -36.62 58.11
C GLU A 406 -23.36 -37.05 56.65
N LEU A 407 -23.83 -36.22 55.67
CA LEU A 407 -23.70 -36.49 54.25
C LEU A 407 -22.21 -36.53 53.83
N MET A 408 -21.40 -35.61 54.33
CA MET A 408 -19.96 -35.59 54.12
C MET A 408 -19.29 -36.86 54.64
N SER A 409 -19.59 -37.26 55.83
CA SER A 409 -19.01 -38.46 56.50
C SER A 409 -19.45 -39.76 55.83
N ARG A 410 -20.71 -39.85 55.45
CA ARG A 410 -21.31 -41.08 54.92
C ARG A 410 -20.93 -41.37 53.44
N PHE A 411 -20.84 -40.35 52.60
CA PHE A 411 -20.65 -40.49 51.17
C PHE A 411 -19.29 -39.91 50.72
N GLU A 412 -18.39 -39.58 51.65
CA GLU A 412 -17.08 -38.97 51.39
C GLU A 412 -17.18 -37.70 50.53
N LEU A 413 -18.25 -36.90 50.74
CA LEU A 413 -18.53 -35.69 49.97
C LEU A 413 -17.78 -34.49 50.52
N SER A 414 -17.41 -33.55 49.62
CA SER A 414 -16.93 -32.25 50.05
C SER A 414 -18.05 -31.37 50.60
N GLU A 415 -17.69 -30.33 51.35
CA GLU A 415 -18.63 -29.33 51.84
C GLU A 415 -19.48 -28.71 50.72
N ARG A 416 -18.87 -28.40 49.58
CA ARG A 416 -19.57 -27.86 48.43
C ARG A 416 -20.55 -28.84 47.77
N GLN A 417 -20.22 -30.12 47.72
CA GLN A 417 -21.10 -31.16 47.19
C GLN A 417 -22.28 -31.40 48.16
N SER A 418 -22.02 -31.48 49.43
CA SER A 418 -23.10 -31.68 50.45
C SER A 418 -24.03 -30.48 50.50
N GLN A 419 -23.53 -29.25 50.45
CA GLN A 419 -24.35 -28.05 50.36
C GLN A 419 -25.23 -28.05 49.07
N ALA A 420 -24.67 -28.44 47.91
CA ALA A 420 -25.45 -28.54 46.66
C ALA A 420 -26.54 -29.61 46.71
N ILE A 421 -26.36 -30.68 47.50
CA ILE A 421 -27.37 -31.71 47.76
C ILE A 421 -28.48 -31.12 48.63
N LEU A 422 -28.15 -30.38 49.69
CA LEU A 422 -29.16 -29.74 50.58
C LEU A 422 -29.96 -28.67 49.81
N ASP A 423 -29.37 -27.96 48.91
CA ASP A 423 -30.03 -26.95 48.06
C ASP A 423 -30.82 -27.54 46.87
N MET A 424 -30.82 -28.87 46.70
CA MET A 424 -31.44 -29.55 45.57
C MET A 424 -32.97 -29.49 45.64
N ARG A 425 -33.60 -29.00 44.61
CA ARG A 425 -35.06 -28.94 44.51
C ARG A 425 -35.64 -30.34 44.27
N LEU A 426 -36.79 -30.69 44.93
CA LEU A 426 -37.47 -31.97 44.80
C LEU A 426 -37.73 -32.41 43.34
N ARG A 427 -38.00 -31.48 42.43
CA ARG A 427 -38.21 -31.79 40.98
C ARG A 427 -36.98 -32.41 40.31
N ARG A 428 -35.76 -32.25 40.85
CA ARG A 428 -34.52 -32.85 40.32
C ARG A 428 -34.31 -34.31 40.72
N LEU A 429 -35.19 -34.86 41.48
CA LEU A 429 -35.12 -36.27 41.92
C LEU A 429 -35.73 -37.24 40.90
N THR A 430 -36.25 -36.77 39.78
CA THR A 430 -36.83 -37.62 38.74
C THR A 430 -35.72 -38.28 37.88
N GLY A 431 -36.00 -39.50 37.39
CA GLY A 431 -35.05 -40.24 36.54
C GLY A 431 -34.59 -39.45 35.29
N LEU A 432 -35.50 -38.67 34.68
CA LEU A 432 -35.19 -37.83 33.54
C LEU A 432 -34.17 -36.72 33.86
N GLU A 433 -34.23 -36.17 35.06
CA GLU A 433 -33.27 -35.16 35.51
C GLU A 433 -31.90 -35.77 35.85
N ARG A 434 -31.91 -37.02 36.40
CA ARG A 434 -30.68 -37.80 36.58
C ARG A 434 -29.91 -38.00 35.26
N ASP A 435 -30.60 -38.40 34.21
CA ASP A 435 -29.97 -38.60 32.87
C ASP A 435 -29.39 -37.30 32.34
N LYS A 436 -30.03 -36.15 32.56
CA LYS A 436 -29.52 -34.85 32.20
C LYS A 436 -28.25 -34.49 32.99
N ILE A 437 -28.24 -34.72 34.28
CA ILE A 437 -27.08 -34.47 35.15
C ILE A 437 -25.92 -35.35 34.70
N GLN A 438 -26.17 -36.61 34.40
CA GLN A 438 -25.15 -37.54 33.90
C GLN A 438 -24.57 -37.09 32.53
N SER A 439 -25.44 -36.66 31.62
CA SER A 439 -24.98 -36.11 30.32
C SER A 439 -24.15 -34.87 30.49
N GLU A 440 -24.60 -33.88 31.30
CA GLU A 440 -23.84 -32.66 31.62
C GLU A 440 -22.48 -33.00 32.25
N TYR A 441 -22.42 -33.98 33.14
CA TYR A 441 -21.18 -34.41 33.76
C TYR A 441 -20.21 -35.01 32.76
N ASN A 442 -20.68 -35.89 31.89
CA ASN A 442 -19.86 -36.49 30.82
C ASN A 442 -19.33 -35.44 29.84
N ASP A 443 -20.17 -34.50 29.44
CA ASP A 443 -19.78 -33.40 28.54
C ASP A 443 -18.69 -32.51 29.21
N LEU A 444 -18.81 -32.24 30.51
CA LEU A 444 -17.81 -31.50 31.26
C LEU A 444 -16.49 -32.25 31.41
N LEU A 445 -16.55 -33.60 31.61
CA LEU A 445 -15.32 -34.40 31.67
C LEU A 445 -14.58 -34.37 30.31
N ALA A 446 -15.32 -34.49 29.21
CA ALA A 446 -14.75 -34.37 27.87
C ALA A 446 -14.12 -32.98 27.64
N LEU A 447 -14.80 -31.91 28.05
CA LEU A 447 -14.30 -30.55 27.97
C LEU A 447 -13.04 -30.37 28.84
N ILE A 448 -13.01 -30.89 30.08
CA ILE A 448 -11.86 -30.82 30.99
C ILE A 448 -10.66 -31.54 30.39
N ALA A 449 -10.88 -32.71 29.76
CA ALA A 449 -9.83 -33.44 29.09
C ALA A 449 -9.26 -32.65 27.88
N ASP A 450 -10.12 -32.03 27.09
CA ASP A 450 -9.69 -31.18 25.95
C ASP A 450 -8.91 -29.95 26.43
N LEU A 451 -9.42 -29.24 27.45
CA LEU A 451 -8.74 -28.08 28.03
C LEU A 451 -7.39 -28.47 28.67
N ALA A 452 -7.30 -29.66 29.25
CA ALA A 452 -6.04 -30.18 29.77
C ALA A 452 -5.04 -30.49 28.67
N ASP A 453 -5.50 -31.03 27.54
CA ASP A 453 -4.66 -31.30 26.38
C ASP A 453 -4.14 -30.00 25.75
N ILE A 454 -4.97 -28.95 25.67
CA ILE A 454 -4.54 -27.62 25.22
C ILE A 454 -3.41 -27.08 26.10
N LEU A 455 -3.54 -27.20 27.44
CA LEU A 455 -2.52 -26.74 28.37
C LEU A 455 -1.21 -27.55 28.33
N ALA A 456 -1.30 -28.83 27.93
CA ALA A 456 -0.14 -29.72 27.81
C ALA A 456 0.63 -29.55 26.49
N LYS A 457 0.00 -29.02 25.43
CA LYS A 457 0.55 -28.96 24.08
C LYS A 457 0.65 -27.51 23.57
N PRO A 458 1.83 -26.89 23.60
CA PRO A 458 2.02 -25.53 23.09
C PRO A 458 1.55 -25.33 21.62
N GLU A 459 1.66 -26.37 20.79
CA GLU A 459 1.22 -26.31 19.38
C GLU A 459 -0.30 -26.08 19.26
N ARG A 460 -1.11 -26.63 20.20
CA ARG A 460 -2.54 -26.39 20.24
C ARG A 460 -2.87 -24.92 20.58
N VAL A 461 -2.10 -24.33 21.49
CA VAL A 461 -2.23 -22.90 21.82
C VAL A 461 -1.98 -22.05 20.58
N VAL A 462 -0.92 -22.35 19.83
CA VAL A 462 -0.60 -21.65 18.57
C VAL A 462 -1.72 -21.83 17.54
N THR A 463 -2.27 -23.04 17.41
CA THR A 463 -3.38 -23.31 16.49
C THR A 463 -4.61 -22.46 16.84
N ILE A 464 -4.98 -22.40 18.12
CA ILE A 464 -6.11 -21.59 18.60
C ILE A 464 -5.89 -20.11 18.29
N ILE A 465 -4.68 -19.59 18.53
CA ILE A 465 -4.36 -18.18 18.21
C ILE A 465 -4.57 -17.91 16.72
N LYS A 466 -4.09 -18.80 15.84
CA LYS A 466 -4.24 -18.65 14.38
C LYS A 466 -5.72 -18.68 13.96
N GLU A 467 -6.49 -19.63 14.46
CA GLU A 467 -7.93 -19.74 14.16
C GLU A 467 -8.70 -18.49 14.60
N GLU A 468 -8.41 -17.97 15.80
CA GLU A 468 -9.04 -16.77 16.32
C GLU A 468 -8.65 -15.51 15.52
N MET A 469 -7.40 -15.40 15.08
CA MET A 469 -6.96 -14.33 14.21
C MET A 469 -7.58 -14.42 12.82
N ASP A 470 -7.75 -15.62 12.26
CA ASP A 470 -8.44 -15.84 10.99
C ASP A 470 -9.92 -15.45 11.10
N GLU A 471 -10.55 -15.69 12.25
CA GLU A 471 -11.91 -15.21 12.52
C GLU A 471 -11.97 -13.67 12.48
N VAL A 472 -11.03 -13.00 13.15
CA VAL A 472 -10.95 -11.53 13.18
C VAL A 472 -10.67 -11.00 11.77
N LYS A 473 -9.71 -11.57 11.04
CA LYS A 473 -9.41 -11.22 9.66
C LYS A 473 -10.65 -11.34 8.77
N ARG A 474 -11.35 -12.46 8.80
CA ARG A 474 -12.56 -12.68 7.99
C ARG A 474 -13.67 -11.67 8.28
N LYS A 475 -13.81 -11.23 9.54
CA LYS A 475 -14.87 -10.30 9.94
C LYS A 475 -14.58 -8.84 9.65
N TYR A 476 -13.32 -8.42 9.74
CA TYR A 476 -12.96 -7.00 9.82
C TYR A 476 -11.89 -6.54 8.81
N ALA A 477 -11.19 -7.46 8.13
CA ALA A 477 -10.19 -7.05 7.17
C ALA A 477 -10.82 -6.39 5.94
N ASP A 478 -10.18 -5.35 5.47
CA ASP A 478 -10.51 -4.60 4.26
C ASP A 478 -9.27 -4.43 3.36
N ALA A 479 -9.48 -3.92 2.16
CA ALA A 479 -8.39 -3.66 1.23
C ALA A 479 -7.45 -2.55 1.74
N ARG A 480 -6.19 -2.63 1.34
CA ARG A 480 -5.19 -1.57 1.55
C ARG A 480 -5.67 -0.26 0.93
N ARG A 481 -5.49 0.84 1.62
CA ARG A 481 -5.83 2.20 1.18
C ARG A 481 -4.62 2.95 0.65
N THR A 482 -3.48 2.82 1.34
CA THR A 482 -2.23 3.51 0.97
C THR A 482 -1.51 2.74 -0.12
N GLU A 483 -1.18 3.40 -1.20
CA GLU A 483 -0.39 2.84 -2.30
C GLU A 483 1.10 3.03 -2.04
N LEU A 484 1.88 1.97 -2.24
CA LEU A 484 3.33 1.98 -2.05
C LEU A 484 4.00 2.15 -3.42
N MET A 485 4.58 3.32 -3.63
CA MET A 485 5.28 3.65 -4.87
C MET A 485 6.75 3.25 -4.75
N ILE A 486 7.25 2.56 -5.76
CA ILE A 486 8.67 2.28 -5.88
C ILE A 486 9.28 3.45 -6.67
N GLY A 487 9.91 4.43 -5.99
CA GLY A 487 10.46 5.59 -6.68
C GLY A 487 11.15 6.62 -5.80
N GLU A 488 11.93 7.48 -6.39
CA GLU A 488 12.66 8.69 -5.96
C GLU A 488 13.79 8.58 -4.92
N VAL A 489 13.82 7.60 -4.02
CA VAL A 489 14.89 7.48 -2.99
C VAL A 489 15.29 6.02 -2.82
N LEU A 490 15.64 5.39 -3.92
CA LEU A 490 16.09 4.01 -3.87
C LEU A 490 17.61 3.96 -3.66
N SER A 491 18.02 3.33 -2.58
CA SER A 491 19.38 2.87 -2.39
C SER A 491 19.62 1.57 -3.16
N LEU A 492 20.87 1.20 -3.36
CA LEU A 492 21.24 -0.13 -3.90
C LEU A 492 20.58 -1.30 -3.12
N GLU A 493 20.27 -1.08 -1.84
CA GLU A 493 19.62 -2.05 -0.97
C GLU A 493 18.14 -2.30 -1.33
N ASP A 494 17.47 -1.32 -1.94
CA ASP A 494 16.08 -1.49 -2.38
C ASP A 494 15.98 -2.31 -3.67
N GLU A 495 16.98 -2.25 -4.54
CA GLU A 495 17.06 -3.05 -5.77
C GLU A 495 17.17 -4.55 -5.46
N ASP A 496 17.83 -4.90 -4.35
CA ASP A 496 17.95 -6.28 -3.87
C ASP A 496 16.63 -6.86 -3.31
N LEU A 497 15.66 -6.02 -3.04
CA LEU A 497 14.33 -6.40 -2.52
C LEU A 497 13.30 -6.64 -3.64
N ILE A 498 13.66 -6.43 -4.89
CA ILE A 498 12.74 -6.49 -6.03
C ILE A 498 13.09 -7.70 -6.88
N GLU A 499 12.09 -8.50 -7.18
CA GLU A 499 12.23 -9.64 -8.07
C GLU A 499 12.53 -9.17 -9.50
N GLU A 500 13.49 -9.80 -10.17
CA GLU A 500 13.81 -9.48 -11.55
C GLU A 500 12.81 -10.18 -12.46
N GLU A 501 11.96 -9.38 -13.11
CA GLU A 501 10.89 -9.84 -14.00
C GLU A 501 10.90 -9.07 -15.31
N ASP A 502 10.49 -9.74 -16.39
CA ASP A 502 10.25 -9.07 -17.66
C ASP A 502 8.90 -8.35 -17.64
N VAL A 503 8.94 -7.06 -17.94
CA VAL A 503 7.78 -6.17 -17.84
C VAL A 503 7.60 -5.32 -19.09
N LEU A 504 6.35 -4.90 -19.30
CA LEU A 504 5.97 -3.96 -20.35
C LEU A 504 5.68 -2.60 -19.75
N ILE A 505 6.39 -1.58 -20.17
CA ILE A 505 6.13 -0.19 -19.80
C ILE A 505 5.28 0.44 -20.89
N THR A 506 4.14 1.01 -20.52
CA THR A 506 3.27 1.76 -21.45
C THR A 506 3.21 3.21 -21.05
N LEU A 507 3.31 4.10 -22.01
CA LEU A 507 3.13 5.54 -21.84
C LEU A 507 2.04 6.04 -22.78
N SER A 508 1.04 6.73 -22.22
CA SER A 508 -0.02 7.35 -23.01
C SER A 508 0.39 8.73 -23.56
N ASN A 509 -0.34 9.22 -24.56
CA ASN A 509 -0.11 10.53 -25.15
C ASN A 509 -0.32 11.68 -24.14
N LYS A 510 -1.21 11.51 -23.17
CA LYS A 510 -1.43 12.46 -22.06
C LYS A 510 -0.43 12.29 -20.91
N GLY A 511 0.55 11.40 -21.05
CA GLY A 511 1.62 11.22 -20.08
C GLY A 511 1.28 10.31 -18.91
N TYR A 512 0.34 9.38 -19.05
CA TYR A 512 0.11 8.32 -18.06
C TYR A 512 1.04 7.15 -18.32
N ILE A 513 1.77 6.73 -17.30
CA ILE A 513 2.73 5.63 -17.37
C ILE A 513 2.32 4.51 -16.42
N LYS A 514 2.57 3.28 -16.83
CA LYS A 514 2.41 2.09 -16.00
C LYS A 514 3.31 0.97 -16.45
N ARG A 515 3.54 0.03 -15.57
CA ARG A 515 4.21 -1.24 -15.79
C ARG A 515 3.17 -2.36 -15.77
N LEU A 516 3.37 -3.39 -16.58
CA LEU A 516 2.52 -4.58 -16.71
C LEU A 516 3.41 -5.81 -16.82
N ALA A 517 2.97 -6.95 -16.32
CA ALA A 517 3.61 -8.22 -16.63
C ALA A 517 3.49 -8.54 -18.13
N GLN A 518 4.55 -9.09 -18.71
CA GLN A 518 4.63 -9.31 -20.17
C GLN A 518 3.59 -10.31 -20.68
N ASP A 519 3.14 -11.25 -19.86
CA ASP A 519 2.19 -12.31 -20.20
C ASP A 519 0.72 -11.86 -20.33
N GLU A 520 0.39 -10.63 -19.91
CA GLU A 520 -0.98 -10.09 -20.02
C GLU A 520 -1.46 -9.88 -21.46
N PHE A 521 -0.58 -9.91 -22.46
CA PHE A 521 -0.93 -9.73 -23.88
C PHE A 521 -0.73 -11.00 -24.70
N ARG A 522 -1.82 -11.71 -25.03
CA ARG A 522 -1.79 -12.93 -25.84
C ARG A 522 -1.62 -12.66 -27.33
N ALA A 523 -0.85 -13.48 -28.03
CA ALA A 523 -0.71 -13.42 -29.47
C ALA A 523 -2.02 -13.69 -30.24
N GLN A 524 -2.37 -12.84 -31.22
CA GLN A 524 -3.56 -13.02 -32.08
C GLN A 524 -3.17 -13.20 -33.55
N LYS A 525 -3.99 -13.95 -34.30
CA LYS A 525 -3.79 -14.13 -35.74
C LYS A 525 -4.17 -12.87 -36.52
N ARG A 526 -3.59 -12.69 -37.71
CA ARG A 526 -3.85 -11.61 -38.65
C ARG A 526 -5.35 -11.34 -38.84
N GLY A 527 -5.75 -10.06 -38.75
CA GLY A 527 -7.16 -9.61 -38.96
C GLY A 527 -8.06 -9.81 -37.74
N GLY A 528 -7.53 -10.17 -36.54
CA GLY A 528 -8.28 -10.19 -35.29
C GLY A 528 -8.76 -8.82 -34.85
N ARG A 529 -9.75 -8.77 -33.95
CA ARG A 529 -10.11 -7.56 -33.18
C ARG A 529 -9.14 -7.44 -32.01
N GLY A 530 -8.56 -6.24 -31.81
CA GLY A 530 -7.63 -6.00 -30.73
C GLY A 530 -8.23 -6.17 -29.33
N ILE A 531 -7.37 -6.36 -28.35
CA ILE A 531 -7.73 -6.36 -26.93
C ILE A 531 -7.49 -4.95 -26.40
N GLN A 532 -8.41 -4.46 -25.56
CA GLN A 532 -8.23 -3.15 -24.93
C GLN A 532 -7.06 -3.21 -23.96
N GLY A 533 -5.98 -2.49 -24.26
CA GLY A 533 -4.72 -2.52 -23.51
C GLY A 533 -4.64 -1.51 -22.37
N THR A 534 -5.47 -0.46 -22.40
CA THR A 534 -5.55 0.55 -21.34
C THR A 534 -6.95 1.15 -21.27
N GLY A 535 -7.42 1.46 -20.06
CA GLY A 535 -8.62 2.24 -19.83
C GLY A 535 -8.33 3.73 -20.05
N VAL A 536 -8.09 4.13 -21.31
CA VAL A 536 -7.90 5.54 -21.67
C VAL A 536 -9.25 6.21 -21.95
N ASN A 537 -9.38 7.49 -21.61
CA ASN A 537 -10.52 8.29 -22.00
C ASN A 537 -10.54 8.46 -23.53
N ASN A 538 -11.69 8.82 -24.11
CA ASN A 538 -11.91 8.93 -25.57
C ASN A 538 -10.87 9.81 -26.33
N ASP A 539 -10.04 10.59 -25.60
CA ASP A 539 -9.06 11.52 -26.17
C ASP A 539 -7.61 11.16 -25.81
N ASP A 540 -7.30 9.96 -25.26
CA ASP A 540 -5.94 9.53 -24.93
C ASP A 540 -5.64 8.17 -25.56
N PHE A 541 -4.38 7.90 -25.90
CA PHE A 541 -3.94 6.67 -26.53
C PHE A 541 -2.52 6.30 -26.06
N VAL A 542 -2.18 5.01 -26.13
CA VAL A 542 -0.81 4.55 -25.83
C VAL A 542 0.13 5.02 -26.93
N ARG A 543 1.15 5.78 -26.53
CA ARG A 543 2.14 6.36 -27.44
C ARG A 543 3.40 5.52 -27.54
N GLU A 544 3.91 5.06 -26.40
CA GLU A 544 5.14 4.25 -26.32
C GLU A 544 4.87 2.97 -25.54
N LEU A 545 5.50 1.90 -25.96
CA LEU A 545 5.46 0.60 -25.30
C LEU A 545 6.88 0.00 -25.38
N VAL A 546 7.44 -0.35 -24.22
CA VAL A 546 8.82 -0.83 -24.10
C VAL A 546 8.83 -2.09 -23.23
N SER A 547 9.44 -3.16 -23.75
CA SER A 547 9.74 -4.37 -22.97
C SER A 547 11.10 -4.20 -22.30
N THR A 548 11.18 -4.53 -21.02
CA THR A 548 12.38 -4.34 -20.20
C THR A 548 12.32 -5.23 -18.95
N SER A 549 13.46 -5.44 -18.27
CA SER A 549 13.46 -6.05 -16.93
C SER A 549 13.15 -4.99 -15.86
N THR A 550 12.57 -5.43 -14.73
CA THR A 550 12.34 -4.56 -13.56
C THR A 550 13.61 -3.84 -13.10
N HIS A 551 14.79 -4.46 -13.21
CA HIS A 551 16.08 -3.90 -12.79
C HIS A 551 16.75 -3.01 -13.84
N ASP A 552 16.22 -2.94 -15.05
CA ASP A 552 16.80 -2.14 -16.12
C ASP A 552 16.68 -0.62 -15.85
N THR A 553 17.63 0.11 -16.37
CA THR A 553 17.59 1.57 -16.37
C THR A 553 16.83 2.05 -17.61
N VAL A 554 15.78 2.82 -17.39
CA VAL A 554 14.93 3.38 -18.44
C VAL A 554 15.23 4.87 -18.59
N LEU A 555 15.53 5.27 -19.82
CA LEU A 555 15.82 6.64 -20.20
C LEU A 555 14.64 7.25 -20.96
N PHE A 556 14.19 8.41 -20.52
CA PHE A 556 13.05 9.14 -21.08
C PHE A 556 13.55 10.37 -21.81
N PHE A 557 13.47 10.37 -23.13
CA PHE A 557 13.83 11.52 -23.97
C PHE A 557 12.61 12.35 -24.30
N THR A 558 12.71 13.67 -24.16
CA THR A 558 11.59 14.59 -24.34
C THR A 558 11.63 15.31 -25.68
N ASN A 559 10.49 15.84 -26.12
CA ASN A 559 10.36 16.68 -27.32
C ASN A 559 11.27 17.92 -27.27
N LEU A 560 11.56 18.43 -26.06
CA LEU A 560 12.45 19.58 -25.85
C LEU A 560 13.94 19.22 -25.83
N GLY A 561 14.27 17.94 -26.09
CA GLY A 561 15.66 17.49 -26.21
C GLY A 561 16.34 17.26 -24.86
N ARG A 562 15.60 16.96 -23.82
CA ARG A 562 16.13 16.55 -22.50
C ARG A 562 16.02 15.05 -22.30
N VAL A 563 16.74 14.52 -21.32
CA VAL A 563 16.68 13.12 -20.91
C VAL A 563 16.56 13.01 -19.40
N TYR A 564 15.69 12.11 -18.93
CA TYR A 564 15.48 11.72 -17.55
C TYR A 564 15.78 10.24 -17.38
N ARG A 565 16.01 9.79 -16.15
CA ARG A 565 16.36 8.42 -15.83
C ARG A 565 15.49 7.90 -14.69
N LEU A 566 14.94 6.70 -14.84
CA LEU A 566 14.32 5.90 -13.79
C LEU A 566 14.78 4.44 -13.90
N LYS A 567 14.66 3.69 -12.83
CA LYS A 567 14.66 2.23 -12.88
C LYS A 567 13.27 1.73 -13.27
N ALA A 568 13.17 0.60 -13.97
CA ALA A 568 11.87 0.10 -14.43
C ALA A 568 10.94 -0.25 -13.26
N TYR A 569 11.48 -0.75 -12.13
CA TYR A 569 10.71 -1.01 -10.92
C TYR A 569 10.16 0.26 -10.22
N GLU A 570 10.73 1.44 -10.50
CA GLU A 570 10.20 2.72 -10.02
C GLU A 570 8.88 3.11 -10.68
N ILE A 571 8.57 2.48 -11.80
CA ILE A 571 7.29 2.65 -12.50
C ILE A 571 6.27 1.72 -11.86
N PRO A 572 5.15 2.24 -11.35
CA PRO A 572 4.18 1.42 -10.63
C PRO A 572 3.50 0.40 -11.55
N GLU A 573 3.21 -0.76 -10.96
CA GLU A 573 2.46 -1.82 -11.61
C GLU A 573 0.96 -1.54 -11.52
N TYR A 574 0.27 -1.65 -12.64
CA TYR A 574 -1.16 -1.50 -12.73
C TYR A 574 -1.75 -2.59 -13.62
N GLY A 575 -2.96 -3.00 -13.35
CA GLY A 575 -3.68 -3.93 -14.21
C GLY A 575 -3.89 -3.37 -15.62
N ARG A 576 -4.13 -4.28 -16.58
CA ARG A 576 -4.25 -3.98 -18.02
C ARG A 576 -5.20 -2.80 -18.33
N THR A 577 -6.36 -2.75 -17.71
CA THR A 577 -7.38 -1.73 -17.96
C THR A 577 -7.20 -0.43 -17.18
N ALA A 578 -6.29 -0.39 -16.21
CA ALA A 578 -6.02 0.79 -15.42
C ALA A 578 -5.34 1.89 -16.25
N LYS A 579 -5.60 3.15 -15.93
CA LYS A 579 -5.06 4.32 -16.61
C LYS A 579 -3.56 4.53 -16.37
N GLY A 580 -3.04 4.08 -15.23
CA GLY A 580 -1.67 4.33 -14.79
C GLY A 580 -1.50 5.66 -14.04
N LEU A 581 -0.23 6.00 -13.75
CA LEU A 581 0.16 7.20 -13.01
C LEU A 581 0.61 8.31 -13.97
N PRO A 582 0.28 9.58 -13.74
CA PRO A 582 0.87 10.69 -14.49
C PRO A 582 2.40 10.68 -14.34
N ILE A 583 3.13 10.68 -15.46
CA ILE A 583 4.60 10.61 -15.46
C ILE A 583 5.27 11.78 -14.73
N VAL A 584 4.59 12.89 -14.62
CA VAL A 584 5.05 14.06 -13.85
C VAL A 584 5.16 13.79 -12.34
N ASN A 585 4.50 12.74 -11.83
CA ASN A 585 4.71 12.29 -10.46
C ASN A 585 6.05 11.57 -10.28
N LEU A 586 6.64 11.10 -11.37
CA LEU A 586 7.93 10.42 -11.39
C LEU A 586 9.06 11.33 -11.92
N LEU A 587 8.79 12.17 -12.91
CA LEU A 587 9.77 13.03 -13.58
C LEU A 587 9.42 14.50 -13.43
N LYS A 588 10.43 15.35 -13.20
CA LYS A 588 10.26 16.82 -13.12
C LYS A 588 10.31 17.43 -14.52
N LEU A 589 9.21 17.31 -15.25
CA LEU A 589 9.09 17.88 -16.59
C LEU A 589 8.83 19.39 -16.55
N ASP A 590 9.41 20.11 -17.52
CA ASP A 590 9.17 21.53 -17.73
C ASP A 590 7.86 21.78 -18.51
N GLU A 591 7.44 23.02 -18.64
CA GLU A 591 6.24 23.41 -19.37
C GLU A 591 6.32 23.00 -20.86
N GLY A 592 5.27 22.35 -21.37
CA GLY A 592 5.24 21.85 -22.75
C GLY A 592 6.16 20.65 -23.03
N GLU A 593 6.83 20.12 -22.01
CA GLU A 593 7.71 18.98 -22.14
C GLU A 593 6.92 17.67 -22.12
N THR A 594 7.09 16.85 -23.15
CA THR A 594 6.46 15.54 -23.30
C THR A 594 7.48 14.47 -23.65
N ILE A 595 7.31 13.27 -23.15
CA ILE A 595 8.19 12.15 -23.49
C ILE A 595 7.97 11.74 -24.93
N GLN A 596 9.03 11.61 -25.71
CA GLN A 596 9.01 11.21 -27.11
C GLN A 596 9.52 9.79 -27.35
N THR A 597 10.55 9.39 -26.61
CA THR A 597 11.16 8.07 -26.75
C THR A 597 11.57 7.55 -25.40
N ILE A 598 11.31 6.27 -25.18
CA ILE A 598 11.76 5.53 -24.01
C ILE A 598 12.82 4.53 -24.48
N ILE A 599 13.99 4.55 -23.86
CA ILE A 599 15.07 3.61 -24.16
C ILE A 599 15.42 2.80 -22.92
N ASN A 600 15.40 1.49 -23.09
CA ASN A 600 16.00 0.57 -22.14
C ASN A 600 17.52 0.62 -22.28
N ALA A 601 18.23 0.94 -21.21
CA ALA A 601 19.69 1.00 -21.17
C ALA A 601 20.22 -0.05 -20.18
N ARG A 602 20.41 -1.29 -20.65
CA ARG A 602 21.08 -2.34 -19.88
C ARG A 602 22.56 -1.98 -19.71
N LYS A 603 23.10 -2.19 -18.50
CA LYS A 603 24.51 -1.89 -18.19
C LYS A 603 25.50 -2.54 -19.18
N GLU A 604 25.18 -3.73 -19.65
CA GLU A 604 26.00 -4.52 -20.57
C GLU A 604 25.98 -3.96 -22.01
N ASP A 605 24.86 -3.33 -22.41
CA ASP A 605 24.66 -2.83 -23.77
C ASP A 605 25.23 -1.44 -24.03
N VAL A 606 25.73 -0.75 -23.04
CA VAL A 606 26.04 0.69 -23.07
C VAL A 606 27.51 0.98 -23.41
N ALA A 607 28.41 0.01 -23.23
CA ALA A 607 29.84 0.21 -23.51
C ALA A 607 30.07 0.41 -25.00
N ASN A 608 30.68 1.56 -25.37
CA ASN A 608 31.03 1.96 -26.73
C ASN A 608 29.89 2.23 -27.71
N LYS A 609 28.63 2.40 -27.24
CA LYS A 609 27.48 2.78 -28.06
C LYS A 609 27.23 4.29 -28.07
N TYR A 610 26.37 4.69 -28.98
CA TYR A 610 25.98 6.08 -29.22
C TYR A 610 24.45 6.21 -29.15
N PHE A 611 23.97 7.32 -28.61
CA PHE A 611 22.63 7.79 -28.88
C PHE A 611 22.58 8.53 -30.19
N PHE A 612 21.69 8.09 -31.07
CA PHE A 612 21.45 8.72 -32.36
C PHE A 612 20.08 9.41 -32.32
N PHE A 613 20.11 10.72 -32.35
CA PHE A 613 18.94 11.59 -32.25
C PHE A 613 18.42 11.94 -33.62
N THR A 614 17.12 11.96 -33.79
CA THR A 614 16.42 12.36 -35.02
C THR A 614 15.29 13.32 -34.68
N THR A 615 15.30 14.50 -35.37
CA THR A 615 14.25 15.50 -35.16
C THR A 615 13.20 15.47 -36.27
N GLN A 616 12.06 16.10 -36.03
CA GLN A 616 10.93 16.15 -36.96
C GLN A 616 11.30 16.82 -38.27
N GLN A 617 12.20 17.85 -38.26
CA GLN A 617 12.71 18.52 -39.43
C GLN A 617 13.91 17.82 -40.11
N GLY A 618 14.21 16.57 -39.67
CA GLY A 618 15.24 15.74 -40.34
C GLY A 618 16.68 16.10 -39.96
N ILE A 619 16.89 16.76 -38.83
CA ILE A 619 18.21 16.95 -38.24
C ILE A 619 18.57 15.68 -37.47
N VAL A 620 19.82 15.25 -37.51
CA VAL A 620 20.35 14.10 -36.81
C VAL A 620 21.61 14.45 -36.04
N LYS A 621 21.83 13.73 -34.95
CA LYS A 621 22.99 13.92 -34.09
C LYS A 621 23.43 12.57 -33.49
N ARG A 622 24.73 12.37 -33.32
CA ARG A 622 25.32 11.24 -32.65
C ARG A 622 26.09 11.72 -31.43
N THR A 623 25.85 11.12 -30.26
CA THR A 623 26.53 11.45 -29.00
C THR A 623 26.85 10.14 -28.24
N SER A 624 28.08 10.02 -27.71
CA SER A 624 28.48 8.87 -26.91
C SER A 624 27.58 8.72 -25.68
N VAL A 625 27.21 7.49 -25.37
CA VAL A 625 26.39 7.17 -24.17
C VAL A 625 27.10 7.57 -22.86
N SER A 626 28.42 7.51 -22.83
CA SER A 626 29.25 7.93 -21.67
C SER A 626 29.00 9.37 -21.24
N GLU A 627 28.55 10.24 -22.14
CA GLU A 627 28.18 11.63 -21.83
C GLU A 627 26.91 11.76 -20.95
N PHE A 628 26.17 10.66 -20.80
CA PHE A 628 24.92 10.59 -20.05
C PHE A 628 25.02 9.78 -18.76
N SER A 629 26.23 9.51 -18.26
CA SER A 629 26.45 8.74 -17.03
C SER A 629 25.80 9.35 -15.79
N ASN A 630 25.72 10.68 -15.70
CA ASN A 630 25.20 11.43 -14.56
C ASN A 630 23.98 12.27 -14.95
N ILE A 631 22.81 11.62 -14.97
CA ILE A 631 21.54 12.30 -15.17
C ILE A 631 20.95 12.64 -13.80
N ARG A 632 20.77 13.94 -13.53
CA ARG A 632 20.15 14.43 -12.28
C ARG A 632 18.62 14.35 -12.38
N GLN A 633 17.94 14.39 -11.24
CA GLN A 633 16.47 14.39 -11.17
C GLN A 633 15.79 15.50 -12.00
N ASN A 634 16.48 16.63 -12.20
CA ASN A 634 15.97 17.74 -13.04
C ASN A 634 16.17 17.49 -14.54
N GLY A 635 16.57 16.29 -14.93
CA GLY A 635 16.90 15.96 -16.29
C GLY A 635 18.21 16.57 -16.75
N LEU A 636 18.64 16.15 -17.93
CA LEU A 636 19.87 16.58 -18.57
C LEU A 636 19.59 16.94 -20.03
N ARG A 637 20.15 18.06 -20.53
CA ARG A 637 20.01 18.42 -21.92
C ARG A 637 20.76 17.44 -22.83
N ALA A 638 20.03 16.82 -23.74
CA ALA A 638 20.56 15.80 -24.66
C ALA A 638 20.85 16.35 -26.05
N ILE A 639 20.10 17.34 -26.53
CA ILE A 639 20.26 18.01 -27.82
C ILE A 639 19.73 19.45 -27.74
N ASN A 640 20.33 20.39 -28.49
CA ASN A 640 19.74 21.68 -28.73
C ASN A 640 18.93 21.65 -30.02
N LEU A 641 17.66 21.96 -29.93
CA LEU A 641 16.73 21.98 -31.04
C LEU A 641 16.74 23.35 -31.71
N LYS A 642 16.42 23.37 -33.01
CA LYS A 642 16.11 24.60 -33.75
C LYS A 642 14.74 25.10 -33.41
N GLU A 643 14.46 26.33 -33.70
CA GLU A 643 13.14 26.95 -33.57
C GLU A 643 12.09 26.14 -34.34
N ASN A 644 10.99 25.82 -33.68
CA ASN A 644 9.90 24.99 -34.20
C ASN A 644 10.28 23.57 -34.65
N ASP A 645 11.36 23.00 -34.08
CA ASP A 645 11.71 21.59 -34.29
C ASP A 645 11.54 20.80 -32.98
N GLU A 646 11.23 19.53 -33.13
CA GLU A 646 11.03 18.62 -31.99
C GLU A 646 11.86 17.36 -32.15
N LEU A 647 12.36 16.84 -31.02
CA LEU A 647 12.97 15.51 -31.00
C LEU A 647 11.86 14.47 -31.12
N ILE A 648 11.97 13.54 -32.06
CA ILE A 648 10.94 12.53 -32.30
C ILE A 648 11.41 11.10 -32.05
N ASN A 649 12.71 10.85 -32.15
CA ASN A 649 13.25 9.51 -31.97
C ASN A 649 14.71 9.55 -31.49
N VAL A 650 15.05 8.60 -30.61
CA VAL A 650 16.44 8.35 -30.18
C VAL A 650 16.71 6.87 -30.27
N LEU A 651 17.84 6.49 -30.85
CA LEU A 651 18.27 5.10 -31.02
C LEU A 651 19.56 4.86 -30.25
N LEU A 652 19.70 3.69 -29.66
CA LEU A 652 20.97 3.18 -29.17
C LEU A 652 21.65 2.38 -30.31
N ILE A 653 22.82 2.81 -30.75
CA ILE A 653 23.40 2.32 -32.01
C ILE A 653 24.94 2.27 -31.97
N ASP A 654 25.51 1.34 -32.74
CA ASP A 654 26.94 1.22 -32.93
C ASP A 654 27.46 2.11 -34.07
N GLU A 655 28.74 2.43 -34.03
CA GLU A 655 29.37 3.31 -35.04
C GLU A 655 29.33 2.77 -36.48
N ASN A 656 29.40 1.45 -36.61
CA ASN A 656 29.49 0.76 -37.92
C ASN A 656 28.12 0.38 -38.50
N GLU A 657 27.04 0.65 -37.79
CA GLU A 657 25.69 0.34 -38.25
C GLU A 657 25.16 1.40 -39.23
N ASP A 658 24.14 1.00 -39.95
CA ASP A 658 23.38 1.91 -40.81
C ASP A 658 22.11 2.35 -40.12
N VAL A 659 21.66 3.56 -40.39
CA VAL A 659 20.36 4.08 -39.95
C VAL A 659 19.48 4.34 -41.19
N ILE A 660 18.19 3.97 -41.02
CA ILE A 660 17.13 4.31 -41.98
C ILE A 660 16.16 5.27 -41.36
N ILE A 661 15.83 6.36 -42.05
CA ILE A 661 14.88 7.40 -41.62
C ILE A 661 13.73 7.40 -42.59
N GLY A 662 12.48 7.27 -42.05
CA GLY A 662 11.25 7.30 -42.86
C GLY A 662 10.49 8.62 -42.72
N THR A 663 9.81 9.03 -43.77
CA THR A 663 8.99 10.26 -43.81
C THR A 663 7.52 9.94 -44.03
N CYS A 664 6.61 10.81 -43.58
CA CYS A 664 5.16 10.59 -43.63
C CYS A 664 4.63 10.44 -45.07
N THR A 665 5.29 11.02 -46.08
CA THR A 665 4.94 10.90 -47.49
C THR A 665 5.44 9.60 -48.13
N GLY A 666 6.06 8.68 -47.35
CA GLY A 666 6.46 7.36 -47.83
C GLY A 666 7.82 7.29 -48.47
N TYR A 667 8.75 8.16 -48.10
CA TYR A 667 10.15 8.11 -48.53
C TYR A 667 11.06 7.72 -47.38
N SER A 668 12.25 7.20 -47.70
CA SER A 668 13.27 6.88 -46.71
C SER A 668 14.68 7.18 -47.18
N VAL A 669 15.57 7.46 -46.24
CA VAL A 669 17.02 7.63 -46.47
C VAL A 669 17.75 6.65 -45.58
N ARG A 670 18.67 5.85 -46.15
CA ARG A 670 19.60 4.98 -45.44
C ARG A 670 21.00 5.50 -45.58
N PHE A 671 21.73 5.63 -44.48
CA PHE A 671 23.15 6.02 -44.48
C PHE A 671 23.89 5.45 -43.28
N LYS A 672 25.20 5.41 -43.32
CA LYS A 672 26.05 4.93 -42.24
C LYS A 672 26.05 5.91 -41.07
N VAL A 673 25.99 5.40 -39.85
CA VAL A 673 26.01 6.20 -38.61
C VAL A 673 27.29 7.03 -38.51
N ASN A 674 28.43 6.51 -38.97
CA ASN A 674 29.70 7.21 -38.94
C ASN A 674 29.74 8.44 -39.90
N ALA A 675 28.82 8.56 -40.85
CA ALA A 675 28.64 9.78 -41.65
C ALA A 675 28.17 10.97 -40.79
N VAL A 676 27.68 10.71 -39.57
CA VAL A 676 27.38 11.73 -38.54
C VAL A 676 28.50 11.72 -37.52
N ARG A 677 29.31 12.80 -37.46
CA ARG A 677 30.38 12.91 -36.47
C ARG A 677 29.85 12.83 -35.05
N ASN A 678 30.65 12.30 -34.10
CA ASN A 678 30.34 12.37 -32.69
C ASN A 678 30.30 13.84 -32.22
N MET A 679 29.27 14.21 -31.47
CA MET A 679 29.02 15.57 -31.00
C MET A 679 28.61 15.56 -29.52
N GLY A 680 29.01 16.61 -28.80
CA GLY A 680 28.64 16.77 -27.41
C GLY A 680 27.15 17.01 -27.23
N ARG A 681 26.65 16.86 -26.01
CA ARG A 681 25.21 16.91 -25.64
C ARG A 681 24.48 18.15 -26.13
N THR A 682 25.11 19.32 -26.06
CA THR A 682 24.50 20.61 -26.39
C THR A 682 24.55 20.97 -27.89
N ALA A 683 25.08 20.10 -28.76
CA ALA A 683 25.10 20.34 -30.20
C ALA A 683 23.68 20.20 -30.81
N THR A 684 23.39 20.98 -31.87
CA THR A 684 22.11 20.91 -32.59
C THR A 684 22.07 19.73 -33.58
N GLY A 685 23.20 19.29 -34.09
CA GLY A 685 23.27 18.22 -35.07
C GLY A 685 23.47 18.72 -36.52
N VAL A 686 23.29 17.79 -37.48
CA VAL A 686 23.47 17.99 -38.89
C VAL A 686 22.26 17.47 -39.68
N ARG A 687 22.11 17.89 -40.94
CA ARG A 687 21.02 17.44 -41.81
C ARG A 687 21.15 15.94 -42.12
N GLY A 688 20.17 15.13 -41.70
CA GLY A 688 20.04 13.70 -41.98
C GLY A 688 19.25 13.43 -43.26
N VAL A 689 18.14 14.11 -43.43
CA VAL A 689 17.28 14.02 -44.63
C VAL A 689 16.88 15.42 -45.12
N ASN A 690 16.75 15.58 -46.46
CA ASN A 690 16.25 16.79 -47.08
C ASN A 690 14.77 16.58 -47.38
N LEU A 691 13.90 17.02 -46.44
CA LEU A 691 12.47 16.85 -46.53
C LEU A 691 11.86 17.60 -47.74
N ARG A 692 10.80 17.05 -48.31
CA ARG A 692 9.93 17.71 -49.29
C ARG A 692 9.05 18.74 -48.60
N GLU A 693 8.43 19.60 -49.36
CA GLU A 693 7.46 20.55 -48.82
C GLU A 693 6.29 19.81 -48.15
N GLY A 694 5.97 20.19 -46.92
CA GLY A 694 4.94 19.57 -46.11
C GLY A 694 5.26 18.17 -45.55
N ASP A 695 6.47 17.62 -45.79
CA ASP A 695 6.89 16.30 -45.29
C ASP A 695 7.57 16.43 -43.94
N LYS A 696 7.48 15.36 -43.12
CA LYS A 696 8.13 15.27 -41.84
C LYS A 696 8.59 13.85 -41.54
N VAL A 697 9.60 13.73 -40.70
CA VAL A 697 10.10 12.43 -40.29
C VAL A 697 9.10 11.77 -39.34
N VAL A 698 8.81 10.47 -39.56
CA VAL A 698 7.90 9.69 -38.71
C VAL A 698 8.61 8.63 -37.88
N GLY A 699 9.89 8.38 -38.11
CA GLY A 699 10.70 7.47 -37.35
C GLY A 699 12.05 7.21 -37.94
N ALA A 700 12.95 6.71 -37.12
CA ALA A 700 14.25 6.21 -37.52
C ALA A 700 14.49 4.84 -36.88
N SER A 701 15.23 3.97 -37.58
CA SER A 701 15.58 2.64 -37.06
C SER A 701 17.01 2.30 -37.49
N ARG A 702 17.71 1.52 -36.66
CA ARG A 702 18.97 0.90 -37.08
C ARG A 702 18.67 -0.19 -38.11
N ILE A 703 19.54 -0.42 -39.05
CA ILE A 703 19.36 -1.44 -40.08
C ILE A 703 20.66 -2.23 -40.26
N VAL A 704 20.55 -3.55 -40.22
CA VAL A 704 21.65 -4.49 -40.42
C VAL A 704 21.32 -5.41 -41.60
N ASN A 705 22.34 -5.90 -42.27
CA ASN A 705 22.13 -6.84 -43.38
C ASN A 705 21.45 -8.13 -42.91
N GLY A 706 20.46 -8.58 -43.68
CA GLY A 706 19.62 -9.73 -43.32
C GLY A 706 18.30 -9.38 -42.58
N GLN A 707 18.15 -8.10 -42.16
CA GLN A 707 16.90 -7.59 -41.64
C GLN A 707 15.91 -7.19 -42.72
N GLU A 708 14.67 -6.99 -42.30
CA GLU A 708 13.61 -6.41 -43.13
C GLU A 708 13.13 -5.08 -42.55
N VAL A 709 12.63 -4.23 -43.42
CA VAL A 709 12.00 -2.96 -43.06
C VAL A 709 10.49 -3.19 -43.03
N LEU A 710 9.92 -3.10 -41.86
CA LEU A 710 8.48 -3.09 -41.64
C LEU A 710 8.00 -1.64 -41.69
N ILE A 711 6.98 -1.41 -42.50
CA ILE A 711 6.24 -0.13 -42.49
C ILE A 711 4.77 -0.40 -42.14
N ILE A 712 4.18 0.52 -41.38
CA ILE A 712 2.74 0.52 -41.12
C ILE A 712 2.21 1.93 -41.35
N THR A 713 1.03 2.02 -42.00
CA THR A 713 0.36 3.28 -42.28
C THR A 713 -0.76 3.54 -41.30
N GLU A 714 -1.20 4.80 -41.18
CA GLU A 714 -2.27 5.21 -40.27
C GLU A 714 -3.56 4.41 -40.43
N LYS A 715 -3.88 3.95 -41.68
CA LYS A 715 -5.11 3.19 -41.96
C LYS A 715 -4.96 1.66 -41.88
N GLY A 716 -3.92 1.17 -41.21
CA GLY A 716 -3.76 -0.24 -40.90
C GLY A 716 -3.18 -1.11 -42.02
N TYR A 717 -2.57 -0.51 -43.04
CA TYR A 717 -1.83 -1.24 -44.06
C TYR A 717 -0.36 -1.35 -43.66
N GLY A 718 0.26 -2.47 -43.96
CA GLY A 718 1.67 -2.68 -43.66
C GLY A 718 2.28 -3.71 -44.60
N LYS A 719 3.60 -3.72 -44.64
CA LYS A 719 4.42 -4.68 -45.39
C LYS A 719 5.79 -4.82 -44.79
N ARG A 720 6.46 -5.91 -45.14
CA ARG A 720 7.88 -6.14 -44.92
C ARG A 720 8.60 -6.01 -46.25
N THR A 721 9.81 -5.44 -46.23
CA THR A 721 10.66 -5.29 -47.41
C THR A 721 12.09 -5.56 -46.99
N GLU A 722 12.83 -6.37 -47.75
CA GLU A 722 14.23 -6.67 -47.45
C GLU A 722 15.12 -5.41 -47.36
N ALA A 723 16.01 -5.39 -46.38
CA ALA A 723 16.98 -4.32 -46.19
C ALA A 723 17.88 -4.06 -47.42
N SER A 724 18.09 -5.10 -48.24
CA SER A 724 18.84 -5.06 -49.49
C SER A 724 18.21 -4.12 -50.52
N GLU A 725 16.90 -3.92 -50.50
CA GLU A 725 16.22 -2.97 -51.39
C GLU A 725 16.47 -1.49 -51.04
N TYR A 726 17.11 -1.22 -49.93
CA TYR A 726 17.43 0.12 -49.45
C TYR A 726 18.92 0.39 -49.53
N PRO A 727 19.42 0.95 -50.67
CA PRO A 727 20.83 1.22 -50.85
C PRO A 727 21.33 2.26 -49.85
N THR A 728 22.48 1.98 -49.24
CA THR A 728 23.19 2.96 -48.39
C THR A 728 23.68 4.12 -49.21
N LYS A 729 23.29 5.35 -48.85
CA LYS A 729 23.65 6.61 -49.55
C LYS A 729 24.27 7.59 -48.55
N GLY A 730 24.71 8.76 -49.06
CA GLY A 730 25.12 9.84 -48.18
C GLY A 730 23.92 10.45 -47.42
N ARG A 731 24.14 10.96 -46.20
CA ARG A 731 23.16 11.71 -45.46
C ARG A 731 22.70 12.98 -46.13
N GLY A 732 21.51 13.50 -45.81
CA GLY A 732 20.99 14.79 -46.36
C GLY A 732 20.36 14.67 -47.74
N GLY A 733 20.15 13.46 -48.26
CA GLY A 733 19.43 13.22 -49.52
C GLY A 733 17.91 13.38 -49.38
N LYS A 734 17.21 13.47 -50.54
CA LYS A 734 15.73 13.53 -50.60
C LYS A 734 15.03 12.18 -50.39
N GLY A 735 15.80 11.09 -50.22
CA GLY A 735 15.28 9.76 -50.02
C GLY A 735 14.76 9.04 -51.26
N ILE A 736 14.44 7.77 -51.08
CA ILE A 736 13.85 6.89 -52.10
C ILE A 736 12.45 6.45 -51.63
N LYS A 737 11.59 6.15 -52.61
CA LYS A 737 10.23 5.71 -52.28
C LYS A 737 10.24 4.37 -51.52
N THR A 738 9.65 4.37 -50.32
CA THR A 738 9.53 3.17 -49.46
C THR A 738 8.10 2.63 -49.35
N ALA A 739 7.09 3.48 -49.63
CA ALA A 739 5.71 3.09 -49.71
C ALA A 739 4.97 3.87 -50.80
N ASN A 740 3.98 3.25 -51.42
CA ASN A 740 3.05 3.97 -52.27
C ASN A 740 1.88 4.47 -51.39
N ILE A 741 1.95 5.72 -50.98
CA ILE A 741 0.93 6.38 -50.17
C ILE A 741 -0.23 6.82 -51.03
N THR A 742 -1.45 6.46 -50.67
CA THR A 742 -2.70 6.77 -51.35
C THR A 742 -3.77 7.10 -50.29
N ALA A 743 -4.90 7.64 -50.74
CA ALA A 743 -6.04 7.89 -49.85
C ALA A 743 -6.58 6.61 -49.13
N LYS A 744 -6.29 5.41 -49.69
CA LYS A 744 -6.74 4.13 -49.16
C LYS A 744 -5.92 3.70 -47.96
N ASN A 745 -4.61 3.85 -47.97
CA ASN A 745 -3.72 3.41 -46.89
C ASN A 745 -3.28 4.53 -45.94
N GLY A 746 -3.45 5.80 -46.35
CA GLY A 746 -3.08 6.95 -45.53
C GLY A 746 -1.56 7.16 -45.40
N PRO A 747 -1.11 8.22 -44.71
CA PRO A 747 0.28 8.50 -44.45
C PRO A 747 1.00 7.36 -43.72
N LEU A 748 2.33 7.34 -43.80
CA LEU A 748 3.15 6.43 -43.01
C LEU A 748 3.08 6.82 -41.54
N ALA A 749 2.68 5.87 -40.67
CA ALA A 749 2.62 6.05 -39.23
C ALA A 749 3.94 5.66 -38.57
N ARG A 750 4.55 4.54 -38.97
CA ARG A 750 5.80 4.06 -38.40
C ARG A 750 6.64 3.31 -39.42
N LEU A 751 7.95 3.40 -39.26
CA LEU A 751 8.97 2.59 -39.97
C LEU A 751 9.88 1.99 -38.88
N VAL A 752 10.09 0.65 -38.92
CA VAL A 752 10.94 -0.08 -37.98
C VAL A 752 11.62 -1.25 -38.71
N THR A 753 12.79 -1.65 -38.26
CA THR A 753 13.51 -2.85 -38.77
C THR A 753 13.17 -4.07 -37.91
N ILE A 754 13.11 -5.24 -38.52
CA ILE A 754 12.75 -6.52 -37.92
C ILE A 754 13.67 -7.63 -38.40
N ASN A 755 13.83 -8.71 -37.60
CA ASN A 755 14.61 -9.91 -37.96
C ASN A 755 13.73 -11.05 -38.52
N GLY A 756 12.41 -10.90 -38.52
CA GLY A 756 11.46 -11.83 -39.14
C GLY A 756 10.78 -12.83 -38.22
N ASN A 757 11.20 -12.92 -36.95
CA ASN A 757 10.65 -13.88 -35.97
C ASN A 757 9.99 -13.17 -34.77
N GLU A 758 10.03 -11.85 -34.69
CA GLU A 758 9.50 -11.10 -33.57
C GLU A 758 7.97 -11.01 -33.62
N ASP A 759 7.40 -10.75 -32.46
CA ASP A 759 6.03 -10.26 -32.36
C ASP A 759 6.03 -8.73 -32.37
N ILE A 760 5.01 -8.16 -32.96
CA ILE A 760 4.75 -6.72 -32.89
C ILE A 760 3.44 -6.43 -32.17
N MET A 761 3.44 -5.34 -31.45
CA MET A 761 2.22 -4.72 -30.94
C MET A 761 1.89 -3.49 -31.76
N VAL A 762 0.75 -3.52 -32.44
CA VAL A 762 0.22 -2.39 -33.21
C VAL A 762 -0.82 -1.69 -32.37
N ILE A 763 -0.66 -0.39 -32.17
CA ILE A 763 -1.43 0.41 -31.21
C ILE A 763 -2.18 1.51 -31.94
N THR A 764 -3.47 1.66 -31.63
CA THR A 764 -4.36 2.70 -32.18
C THR A 764 -4.49 3.89 -31.22
N ASP A 765 -4.95 5.02 -31.74
CA ASP A 765 -5.31 6.23 -31.00
C ASP A 765 -6.47 5.99 -30.01
N THR A 766 -7.29 4.95 -30.25
CA THR A 766 -8.37 4.51 -29.36
C THR A 766 -7.92 3.56 -28.25
N GLY A 767 -6.62 3.28 -28.13
CA GLY A 767 -6.05 2.38 -27.11
C GLY A 767 -6.21 0.88 -27.39
N VAL A 768 -6.65 0.50 -28.60
CA VAL A 768 -6.72 -0.91 -29.01
C VAL A 768 -5.34 -1.39 -29.41
N ILE A 769 -4.90 -2.52 -28.83
CA ILE A 769 -3.61 -3.16 -29.09
C ILE A 769 -3.82 -4.54 -29.73
N ILE A 770 -3.11 -4.79 -30.82
CA ILE A 770 -3.00 -6.14 -31.42
C ILE A 770 -1.56 -6.61 -31.34
N ARG A 771 -1.33 -7.79 -30.79
CA ARG A 771 -0.09 -8.53 -30.89
C ARG A 771 -0.18 -9.49 -32.07
N THR A 772 0.75 -9.40 -33.00
CA THR A 772 0.84 -10.29 -34.15
C THR A 772 2.28 -10.60 -34.49
N ASN A 773 2.55 -11.82 -34.97
CA ASN A 773 3.86 -12.17 -35.42
C ASN A 773 4.17 -11.51 -36.77
N VAL A 774 5.38 -10.99 -36.95
CA VAL A 774 5.80 -10.30 -38.20
C VAL A 774 5.74 -11.21 -39.41
N ALA A 775 5.93 -12.55 -39.24
CA ALA A 775 5.81 -13.53 -40.32
C ALA A 775 4.43 -13.55 -40.98
N ASN A 776 3.40 -13.09 -40.27
CA ASN A 776 2.03 -12.98 -40.81
C ASN A 776 1.84 -11.78 -41.74
N ILE A 777 2.81 -10.88 -41.84
CA ILE A 777 2.78 -9.70 -42.70
C ILE A 777 3.49 -10.02 -43.98
N SER A 778 2.86 -9.74 -45.13
CA SER A 778 3.42 -10.08 -46.44
C SER A 778 4.70 -9.32 -46.71
N GLN A 779 5.72 -10.03 -47.21
CA GLN A 779 6.94 -9.46 -47.76
C GLN A 779 6.67 -8.99 -49.20
N THR A 780 6.95 -7.73 -49.49
CA THR A 780 6.69 -7.15 -50.82
C THR A 780 7.72 -6.08 -51.12
N GLY A 781 7.88 -5.77 -52.43
CA GLY A 781 8.83 -4.76 -52.87
C GLY A 781 8.55 -3.34 -52.34
N ARG A 782 9.59 -2.54 -52.33
CA ARG A 782 9.68 -1.22 -51.71
C ARG A 782 8.59 -0.23 -52.13
N SER A 783 8.18 -0.19 -53.41
CA SER A 783 7.22 0.80 -53.93
C SER A 783 5.75 0.35 -53.86
N THR A 784 5.45 -0.77 -53.19
CA THR A 784 4.08 -1.28 -53.07
C THR A 784 3.30 -0.57 -51.95
N MET A 785 1.97 -0.75 -51.96
CA MET A 785 1.05 -0.18 -50.97
C MET A 785 1.03 -0.99 -49.64
N GLY A 786 1.41 -2.27 -49.69
CA GLY A 786 1.28 -3.20 -48.60
C GLY A 786 -0.09 -3.86 -48.49
N VAL A 787 -0.29 -4.68 -47.46
CA VAL A 787 -1.50 -5.44 -47.17
C VAL A 787 -2.15 -4.95 -45.90
N LYS A 788 -3.41 -5.30 -45.68
CA LYS A 788 -4.11 -4.93 -44.43
C LYS A 788 -3.62 -5.78 -43.27
N VAL A 789 -2.99 -5.14 -42.30
CA VAL A 789 -2.45 -5.80 -41.08
C VAL A 789 -3.49 -5.76 -39.97
N MET A 790 -4.21 -4.64 -39.83
CA MET A 790 -5.24 -4.45 -38.80
C MET A 790 -6.51 -3.90 -39.41
N ARG A 791 -7.67 -4.36 -38.94
CA ARG A 791 -8.96 -3.76 -39.23
C ARG A 791 -9.23 -2.70 -38.17
N LEU A 792 -9.39 -1.45 -38.64
CA LEU A 792 -9.69 -0.31 -37.79
C LEU A 792 -11.18 -0.02 -37.84
N ASP A 793 -11.74 0.46 -36.72
CA ASP A 793 -13.08 1.08 -36.69
C ASP A 793 -13.05 2.43 -37.40
N GLN A 794 -14.22 2.98 -37.77
CA GLN A 794 -14.39 4.03 -38.81
C GLN A 794 -13.56 5.31 -38.65
N GLU A 795 -13.01 5.60 -37.43
CA GLU A 795 -12.21 6.81 -37.19
C GLU A 795 -10.85 6.52 -36.54
N ALA A 796 -10.58 5.27 -36.17
CA ALA A 796 -9.33 4.91 -35.48
C ALA A 796 -8.13 4.95 -36.44
N LYS A 797 -6.97 5.41 -35.95
CA LYS A 797 -5.70 5.46 -36.63
C LYS A 797 -4.64 4.69 -35.88
N ILE A 798 -3.72 4.07 -36.60
CA ILE A 798 -2.50 3.51 -35.98
C ILE A 798 -1.55 4.66 -35.64
N VAL A 799 -1.11 4.67 -34.39
CA VAL A 799 -0.21 5.70 -33.84
C VAL A 799 1.22 5.18 -33.73
N THR A 800 1.39 3.94 -33.25
CA THR A 800 2.72 3.38 -33.04
C THR A 800 2.75 1.86 -33.18
N VAL A 801 3.96 1.34 -33.32
CA VAL A 801 4.25 -0.10 -33.37
C VAL A 801 5.46 -0.36 -32.47
N ALA A 802 5.35 -1.32 -31.57
CA ALA A 802 6.42 -1.78 -30.71
C ALA A 802 6.83 -3.22 -31.05
N LEU A 803 8.11 -3.51 -30.97
CA LEU A 803 8.66 -4.86 -31.11
C LEU A 803 8.64 -5.56 -29.73
N VAL A 804 8.30 -6.84 -29.72
CA VAL A 804 8.36 -7.70 -28.54
C VAL A 804 9.19 -8.92 -28.92
N GLU A 805 10.25 -9.17 -28.18
CA GLU A 805 11.06 -10.37 -28.36
C GLU A 805 10.24 -11.61 -27.97
N GLN A 806 10.32 -12.67 -28.78
CA GLN A 806 9.72 -13.95 -28.41
C GLN A 806 10.57 -14.62 -27.32
N GLU A 807 9.93 -15.10 -26.26
CA GLU A 807 10.55 -16.11 -25.40
C GLU A 807 10.84 -17.35 -26.24
N ILE A 808 12.08 -17.79 -26.22
CA ILE A 808 12.49 -19.09 -26.77
C ILE A 808 11.91 -20.13 -25.81
N GLU A 809 10.76 -20.74 -26.15
CA GLU A 809 10.34 -21.96 -25.47
C GLU A 809 11.46 -22.98 -25.57
N ASP A 810 12.08 -23.26 -24.44
CA ASP A 810 13.04 -24.35 -24.27
C ASP A 810 12.32 -25.69 -24.54
N LYS A 811 12.47 -26.23 -25.75
CA LYS A 811 11.96 -27.53 -26.16
C LYS A 811 12.73 -28.69 -25.53
N SER A 812 13.19 -28.58 -24.30
CA SER A 812 13.95 -29.61 -23.60
C SER A 812 13.14 -30.51 -22.63
N ASN A 813 11.79 -30.41 -22.59
CA ASN A 813 10.97 -31.29 -21.73
C ASN A 813 9.79 -31.95 -22.46
N ILE A 814 10.06 -32.63 -23.58
CA ILE A 814 9.14 -33.64 -24.13
C ILE A 814 9.99 -34.81 -24.63
N GLU A 815 10.51 -35.59 -23.72
CA GLU A 815 10.87 -37.00 -23.87
C GLU A 815 11.07 -37.54 -22.46
N ASP A 816 10.01 -38.08 -21.88
CA ASP A 816 10.00 -39.21 -20.95
C ASP A 816 8.62 -39.32 -20.28
N THR A 817 7.68 -39.90 -21.05
CA THR A 817 6.60 -40.72 -20.49
C THR A 817 6.01 -41.58 -21.60
N LYS A 818 6.74 -42.64 -21.89
CA LYS A 818 6.18 -43.90 -22.45
C LYS A 818 7.03 -45.06 -21.93
N GLU A 819 6.56 -45.60 -20.81
CA GLU A 819 6.51 -47.02 -20.50
C GLU A 819 5.61 -47.26 -19.28
#